data_bc7d4fa0b64826336b4defcf91c697e5
#
_entry.id   bc7d4fa0b64826336b4defcf91c697e5
#
_cell.length_a   1.000
_cell.length_b   1.000
_cell.length_c   1.000
_cell.angle_alpha   90.00
_cell.angle_beta   90.00
_cell.angle_gamma   90.00
#
_symmetry.space_group_name_H-M   'P 1'
#
loop_
_entity.id
_entity.type
_entity.pdbx_description
1 polymer ?
#
loop_
_entity_poly.entity_id
_entity_poly.type
_entity_poly.pdbx_seq_one_letter_code
_entity_poly.pdbx_strand_id
1 'polypeptide(L)'
;MEFHQNGTKTKPPETPLVNGTALTHLNSLFQTHFSANIDPSRTFVSKVKRLIVKVGTAVVTRSDGRLALGRIGALCEQLKELSSQGFEVILVTSGAVGLGRQRLRYRKLANSSFSDLQKPQGELDGKACAAVGQSSLMALYDTMFSQLDVTSSQLLVNDGFFRDAGFRKQLSDTVNALLDLRVIPIFNENDAVSTRKAPYEDSSGIFWDNDSLAGLLALELKADLLVLLSDVEGLYSGPPSDPNSKLIHTYVKEKHQGEITFGDKSRLGRGGMTAKVNAAVCAAHAGTVFHKDAHLWSNIKEESAREMAVSARVSSRRLQILKSEERSKILLAIADALEKNASAISLENEADVADAVTAGYENSLISRLTLKHEKISKLAKSVRMLAAMEEPIGQILKRTEIADKLILEKISCPLGVLLVIFESRPDALVQIAALAIRSGNGLLLKGGKEAQRSNAILHKVITSVIPNTVGDKLIGLVNSRDEIPYLLKLDDVIDLVVPRGSNKLVSQIKESTKIPVLGHAGNGICHVYVDKSANIDMAKQIIRDAKTDYPAACNAMETLLVHKDLSNNGGLNELVLELQREGVKLYGGPRASGLINIVGTSDFHHEYSSLACTVEIVEDVFDAINHIHEHGSAHTECIVTEDCEVAEAFLSQVDSAAVFHNASTRFCDGARFGLGAEVGISTSRIHARGPVGVEGLLTNRWILRGSGHVVNGDQGINYTYKELPLEA
;
A
#
# COMPACT_ATOMS: atom_id res chain seq x y z
N MET A 1 53.26 47.83 -13.49
CA MET A 1 52.43 47.78 -12.28
C MET A 1 51.63 46.49 -12.36
N GLU A 2 52.11 45.55 -11.57
CA GLU A 2 51.53 44.20 -11.42
C GLU A 2 50.23 44.25 -10.63
N PHE A 3 49.25 43.48 -11.01
CA PHE A 3 48.24 42.99 -10.10
C PHE A 3 48.01 41.49 -10.36
N HIS A 4 48.54 40.71 -9.44
CA HIS A 4 48.21 39.31 -9.26
C HIS A 4 46.71 39.14 -8.91
N GLN A 5 46.00 38.32 -9.66
CA GLN A 5 44.79 37.69 -9.18
C GLN A 5 44.99 36.18 -9.15
N ASN A 6 45.22 35.69 -7.94
CA ASN A 6 45.09 34.27 -7.61
C ASN A 6 43.63 33.89 -7.58
N GLY A 7 43.15 33.27 -8.64
CA GLY A 7 41.89 32.57 -8.71
C GLY A 7 42.16 31.08 -8.74
N THR A 8 42.15 30.43 -7.60
CA THR A 8 42.14 28.98 -7.48
C THR A 8 40.79 28.45 -8.02
N LYS A 9 40.78 28.03 -9.29
CA LYS A 9 39.74 27.16 -9.83
C LYS A 9 39.91 25.80 -9.17
N THR A 10 39.10 25.50 -8.16
CA THR A 10 38.87 24.15 -7.69
C THR A 10 38.21 23.38 -8.83
N LYS A 11 38.94 22.46 -9.46
CA LYS A 11 38.37 21.41 -10.29
C LYS A 11 37.31 20.66 -9.44
N PRO A 12 36.14 20.34 -10.02
CA PRO A 12 35.24 19.39 -9.36
C PRO A 12 36.03 18.08 -9.17
N PRO A 13 35.81 17.34 -8.07
CA PRO A 13 36.49 16.07 -7.85
C PRO A 13 36.19 15.15 -9.03
N GLU A 14 37.26 14.69 -9.67
CA GLU A 14 37.17 13.62 -10.67
C GLU A 14 36.56 12.42 -9.97
N THR A 15 35.36 12.04 -10.39
CA THR A 15 34.74 10.77 -10.01
C THR A 15 35.78 9.68 -10.33
N PRO A 16 36.18 8.85 -9.36
CA PRO A 16 37.13 7.77 -9.65
C PRO A 16 36.56 6.95 -10.78
N LEU A 17 37.32 6.69 -11.79
CA LEU A 17 37.05 5.79 -12.90
C LEU A 17 36.77 4.38 -12.34
N VAL A 18 35.52 4.07 -12.08
CA VAL A 18 35.01 2.73 -11.70
C VAL A 18 35.05 1.80 -12.91
N ASN A 19 36.06 1.92 -13.77
CA ASN A 19 36.11 1.27 -15.06
C ASN A 19 36.79 -0.10 -15.09
N GLY A 20 37.30 -0.56 -13.97
CA GLY A 20 38.00 -1.86 -13.93
C GLY A 20 37.58 -2.80 -12.82
N THR A 21 37.01 -2.30 -11.73
CA THR A 21 36.92 -3.05 -10.47
C THR A 21 35.88 -4.17 -10.47
N ALA A 22 34.68 -3.98 -11.04
CA ALA A 22 33.66 -5.04 -11.05
C ALA A 22 34.01 -6.21 -11.99
N LEU A 23 34.72 -5.92 -13.09
CA LEU A 23 35.10 -6.92 -14.09
C LEU A 23 36.40 -7.64 -13.73
N THR A 24 37.37 -6.96 -13.12
CA THR A 24 38.61 -7.60 -12.60
C THR A 24 38.33 -8.56 -11.44
N HIS A 25 37.21 -8.39 -10.74
CA HIS A 25 36.81 -9.28 -9.64
C HIS A 25 36.21 -10.60 -10.08
N LEU A 26 35.63 -10.73 -11.29
CA LEU A 26 35.09 -11.98 -11.76
C LEU A 26 36.21 -13.06 -11.92
N ASN A 27 37.31 -12.71 -12.55
CA ASN A 27 38.47 -13.61 -12.66
C ASN A 27 39.18 -13.81 -11.32
N SER A 28 39.25 -12.77 -10.45
CA SER A 28 39.88 -12.93 -9.14
C SER A 28 39.07 -13.85 -8.20
N LEU A 29 37.76 -13.98 -8.40
CA LEU A 29 36.92 -14.95 -7.67
C LEU A 29 37.33 -16.39 -7.99
N PHE A 30 37.79 -16.66 -9.21
CA PHE A 30 38.10 -18.01 -9.70
C PHE A 30 39.62 -18.26 -9.80
N GLN A 31 40.49 -17.26 -9.92
CA GLN A 31 41.95 -17.38 -9.94
C GLN A 31 42.55 -17.88 -8.63
N THR A 32 41.80 -17.82 -7.50
CA THR A 32 42.26 -18.37 -6.22
C THR A 32 42.38 -19.90 -6.19
N HIS A 33 42.02 -20.59 -7.25
CA HIS A 33 42.27 -22.04 -7.36
C HIS A 33 43.74 -22.44 -7.43
N PHE A 34 44.66 -21.48 -7.67
CA PHE A 34 46.09 -21.74 -7.85
C PHE A 34 47.02 -21.04 -6.84
N SER A 35 46.53 -20.35 -5.84
CA SER A 35 47.36 -19.71 -4.81
C SER A 35 47.04 -20.19 -3.40
N ALA A 36 48.08 -20.40 -2.59
CA ALA A 36 48.07 -21.07 -1.29
C ALA A 36 47.39 -20.29 -0.11
N ASN A 37 46.67 -19.20 -0.38
CA ASN A 37 45.95 -18.40 0.63
C ASN A 37 44.49 -18.20 0.21
N ILE A 38 43.68 -19.23 0.34
CA ILE A 38 42.23 -19.15 0.09
C ILE A 38 41.57 -18.55 1.35
N ASP A 39 40.86 -17.43 1.19
CA ASP A 39 39.95 -16.92 2.21
C ASP A 39 38.95 -18.02 2.59
N PRO A 40 38.91 -18.49 3.86
CA PRO A 40 38.04 -19.58 4.27
C PRO A 40 36.55 -19.34 3.95
N SER A 41 36.12 -18.08 3.84
CA SER A 41 34.74 -17.71 3.51
C SER A 41 34.38 -17.98 2.04
N ARG A 42 35.36 -18.27 1.15
CA ARG A 42 35.21 -18.49 -0.29
C ARG A 42 35.46 -19.94 -0.73
N THR A 43 35.62 -20.84 0.19
CA THR A 43 35.90 -22.28 -0.14
C THR A 43 34.74 -22.93 -0.92
N PHE A 44 33.52 -22.39 -0.87
CA PHE A 44 32.39 -22.90 -1.65
C PHE A 44 32.59 -22.73 -3.17
N VAL A 45 33.38 -21.75 -3.62
CA VAL A 45 33.66 -21.49 -5.06
C VAL A 45 34.27 -22.70 -5.76
N SER A 46 35.04 -23.50 -5.04
CA SER A 46 35.65 -24.74 -5.59
C SER A 46 34.62 -25.82 -6.00
N LYS A 47 33.39 -25.71 -5.55
CA LYS A 47 32.32 -26.67 -5.85
C LYS A 47 31.34 -26.15 -6.91
N VAL A 48 31.52 -24.91 -7.38
CA VAL A 48 30.66 -24.29 -8.39
C VAL A 48 30.89 -24.98 -9.75
N LYS A 49 29.83 -25.44 -10.37
CA LYS A 49 29.81 -25.93 -11.75
C LYS A 49 28.98 -25.02 -12.65
N ARG A 50 27.77 -24.67 -12.20
CA ARG A 50 26.83 -23.82 -12.96
C ARG A 50 26.75 -22.45 -12.33
N LEU A 51 27.00 -21.41 -13.13
CA LEU A 51 26.91 -20.03 -12.67
C LEU A 51 26.01 -19.16 -13.56
N ILE A 52 25.25 -18.30 -12.96
CA ILE A 52 24.47 -17.26 -13.63
C ILE A 52 25.12 -15.92 -13.37
N VAL A 53 25.43 -15.19 -14.45
CA VAL A 53 25.97 -13.84 -14.38
C VAL A 53 24.91 -12.86 -14.85
N LYS A 54 24.45 -11.97 -13.97
CA LYS A 54 23.50 -10.91 -14.32
C LYS A 54 24.19 -9.58 -14.46
N VAL A 55 23.93 -8.89 -15.57
CA VAL A 55 24.54 -7.61 -15.91
C VAL A 55 23.49 -6.51 -15.92
N GLY A 56 23.66 -5.51 -15.06
CA GLY A 56 22.76 -4.35 -14.94
C GLY A 56 22.93 -3.36 -16.10
N THR A 57 21.88 -2.55 -16.35
CA THR A 57 21.91 -1.50 -17.38
C THR A 57 23.09 -0.55 -17.22
N ALA A 58 23.42 -0.14 -16.00
CA ALA A 58 24.55 0.75 -15.72
C ALA A 58 25.94 0.15 -16.06
N VAL A 59 26.05 -1.17 -16.13
CA VAL A 59 27.27 -1.87 -16.55
C VAL A 59 27.39 -1.88 -18.08
N VAL A 60 26.30 -2.18 -18.81
CA VAL A 60 26.30 -2.26 -20.27
C VAL A 60 26.19 -0.91 -20.96
N THR A 61 25.79 0.16 -20.25
CA THR A 61 25.67 1.51 -20.81
C THR A 61 26.60 2.50 -20.10
N ARG A 62 26.98 3.56 -20.82
CA ARG A 62 27.70 4.72 -20.28
C ARG A 62 26.72 5.73 -19.69
N SER A 63 27.21 6.74 -19.01
CA SER A 63 26.41 7.86 -18.47
C SER A 63 25.65 8.65 -19.56
N ASP A 64 26.15 8.66 -20.80
CA ASP A 64 25.50 9.27 -21.96
C ASP A 64 24.42 8.37 -22.61
N GLY A 65 24.17 7.18 -22.05
CA GLY A 65 23.19 6.19 -22.54
C GLY A 65 23.68 5.32 -23.68
N ARG A 66 24.92 5.50 -24.18
CA ARG A 66 25.52 4.65 -25.22
C ARG A 66 26.03 3.35 -24.61
N LEU A 67 26.17 2.30 -25.44
CA LEU A 67 26.75 1.05 -25.03
C LEU A 67 28.22 1.22 -24.62
N ALA A 68 28.58 0.57 -23.53
CA ALA A 68 29.94 0.55 -23.00
C ALA A 68 30.74 -0.60 -23.64
N LEU A 69 31.08 -0.49 -24.94
CA LEU A 69 31.66 -1.56 -25.73
C LEU A 69 32.88 -2.23 -25.08
N GLY A 70 33.78 -1.45 -24.50
CA GLY A 70 34.95 -2.00 -23.80
C GLY A 70 34.58 -2.86 -22.58
N ARG A 71 33.55 -2.47 -21.84
CA ARG A 71 33.04 -3.25 -20.68
C ARG A 71 32.35 -4.53 -21.14
N ILE A 72 31.57 -4.46 -22.21
CA ILE A 72 30.88 -5.63 -22.77
C ILE A 72 31.90 -6.62 -23.36
N GLY A 73 32.94 -6.11 -24.08
CA GLY A 73 34.03 -6.93 -24.59
C GLY A 73 34.77 -7.66 -23.48
N ALA A 74 35.24 -6.94 -22.46
CA ALA A 74 35.92 -7.53 -21.31
C ALA A 74 35.03 -8.54 -20.55
N LEU A 75 33.72 -8.31 -20.47
CA LEU A 75 32.79 -9.29 -19.92
C LEU A 75 32.75 -10.56 -20.76
N CYS A 76 32.65 -10.46 -22.09
CA CYS A 76 32.61 -11.61 -22.99
C CYS A 76 33.90 -12.44 -22.90
N GLU A 77 35.07 -11.79 -22.80
CA GLU A 77 36.34 -12.45 -22.58
C GLU A 77 36.38 -13.27 -21.30
N GLN A 78 35.90 -12.71 -20.18
CA GLN A 78 35.84 -13.41 -18.90
C GLN A 78 34.84 -14.56 -18.89
N LEU A 79 33.66 -14.39 -19.50
CA LEU A 79 32.68 -15.47 -19.62
C LEU A 79 33.20 -16.60 -20.49
N LYS A 80 33.94 -16.30 -21.57
CA LYS A 80 34.63 -17.30 -22.40
C LYS A 80 35.70 -18.05 -21.61
N GLU A 81 36.49 -17.34 -20.81
CA GLU A 81 37.53 -17.96 -19.98
C GLU A 81 36.92 -18.96 -18.99
N LEU A 82 35.85 -18.55 -18.27
CA LEU A 82 35.09 -19.41 -17.36
C LEU A 82 34.52 -20.65 -18.09
N SER A 83 33.91 -20.46 -19.26
CA SER A 83 33.39 -21.56 -20.06
C SER A 83 34.48 -22.50 -20.48
N SER A 84 35.69 -22.01 -20.85
CA SER A 84 36.86 -22.79 -21.22
C SER A 84 37.44 -23.59 -20.05
N GLN A 85 37.30 -23.09 -18.81
CA GLN A 85 37.65 -23.79 -17.57
C GLN A 85 36.66 -24.88 -17.18
N GLY A 86 35.54 -25.02 -17.90
CA GLY A 86 34.57 -26.08 -17.69
C GLY A 86 33.32 -25.64 -16.89
N PHE A 87 33.18 -24.35 -16.56
CA PHE A 87 31.99 -23.86 -15.94
C PHE A 87 30.80 -23.77 -16.93
N GLU A 88 29.61 -24.09 -16.46
CA GLU A 88 28.35 -23.91 -17.17
C GLU A 88 27.86 -22.46 -16.97
N VAL A 89 28.13 -21.61 -17.96
CA VAL A 89 27.91 -20.14 -17.85
C VAL A 89 26.59 -19.73 -18.49
N ILE A 90 25.77 -19.01 -17.76
CA ILE A 90 24.49 -18.44 -18.21
C ILE A 90 24.55 -16.93 -17.97
N LEU A 91 24.20 -16.13 -18.99
CA LEU A 91 24.18 -14.67 -18.92
C LEU A 91 22.74 -14.15 -18.85
N VAL A 92 22.45 -13.23 -17.90
CA VAL A 92 21.21 -12.45 -17.85
C VAL A 92 21.56 -10.99 -18.09
N THR A 93 21.10 -10.42 -19.21
CA THR A 93 21.48 -9.06 -19.60
C THR A 93 20.33 -8.06 -19.44
N SER A 94 20.67 -6.78 -19.36
CA SER A 94 19.76 -5.65 -19.36
C SER A 94 20.20 -4.62 -20.42
N GLY A 95 19.40 -3.58 -20.68
CA GLY A 95 19.81 -2.45 -21.52
C GLY A 95 19.10 -2.33 -22.86
N ALA A 96 18.24 -3.28 -23.24
CA ALA A 96 17.51 -3.27 -24.51
C ALA A 96 16.65 -2.00 -24.66
N VAL A 97 15.85 -1.64 -23.65
CA VAL A 97 14.99 -0.44 -23.68
C VAL A 97 15.82 0.83 -23.84
N GLY A 98 16.92 0.95 -23.10
CA GLY A 98 17.81 2.12 -23.17
C GLY A 98 18.42 2.31 -24.56
N LEU A 99 18.93 1.23 -25.14
CA LEU A 99 19.52 1.22 -26.48
C LEU A 99 18.49 1.55 -27.58
N GLY A 100 17.30 0.98 -27.50
CA GLY A 100 16.23 1.26 -28.43
C GLY A 100 15.73 2.70 -28.33
N ARG A 101 15.64 3.23 -27.11
CA ARG A 101 15.28 4.65 -26.88
C ARG A 101 16.29 5.59 -27.56
N GLN A 102 17.57 5.30 -27.44
CA GLN A 102 18.63 6.06 -28.09
C GLN A 102 18.52 6.00 -29.63
N ARG A 103 18.32 4.80 -30.19
CA ARG A 103 18.18 4.64 -31.66
C ARG A 103 16.94 5.34 -32.21
N LEU A 104 15.82 5.18 -31.56
CA LEU A 104 14.56 5.80 -32.01
C LEU A 104 14.60 7.32 -31.84
N ARG A 105 15.23 7.83 -30.77
CA ARG A 105 15.45 9.27 -30.57
C ARG A 105 16.31 9.87 -31.70
N TYR A 106 17.41 9.22 -32.05
CA TYR A 106 18.27 9.65 -33.13
C TYR A 106 17.50 9.67 -34.47
N ARG A 107 16.76 8.61 -34.78
CA ARG A 107 15.98 8.52 -36.01
C ARG A 107 14.84 9.54 -36.07
N LYS A 108 14.19 9.80 -34.95
CA LYS A 108 13.17 10.84 -34.83
C LYS A 108 13.78 12.22 -35.08
N LEU A 109 14.91 12.55 -34.48
CA LEU A 109 15.63 13.80 -34.68
C LEU A 109 16.07 13.98 -36.14
N ALA A 110 16.61 12.91 -36.75
CA ALA A 110 17.05 12.96 -38.16
C ALA A 110 15.91 13.18 -39.17
N ASN A 111 14.69 12.78 -38.82
CA ASN A 111 13.51 12.87 -39.67
C ASN A 111 12.55 14.01 -39.27
N SER A 112 12.87 14.83 -38.25
CA SER A 112 12.02 15.93 -37.80
C SER A 112 12.32 17.22 -38.50
N SER A 113 11.28 17.99 -38.83
CA SER A 113 11.43 19.36 -39.30
C SER A 113 11.86 20.29 -38.16
N PHE A 114 12.42 21.48 -38.51
CA PHE A 114 12.81 22.46 -37.51
C PHE A 114 11.66 22.89 -36.58
N SER A 115 10.45 22.98 -37.13
CA SER A 115 9.22 23.30 -36.37
C SER A 115 8.81 22.19 -35.39
N ASP A 116 9.09 20.91 -35.69
CA ASP A 116 8.79 19.78 -34.81
C ASP A 116 9.79 19.68 -33.68
N LEU A 117 11.03 20.14 -33.87
CA LEU A 117 12.06 20.18 -32.84
C LEU A 117 11.77 21.22 -31.74
N GLN A 118 10.97 22.24 -32.04
CA GLN A 118 10.56 23.28 -31.08
C GLN A 118 9.38 22.85 -30.21
N LYS A 119 8.69 21.75 -30.51
CA LYS A 119 7.59 21.22 -29.72
C LYS A 119 8.11 20.35 -28.57
N PRO A 120 7.42 20.30 -27.41
CA PRO A 120 7.74 19.36 -26.36
C PRO A 120 7.79 17.93 -26.90
N GLN A 121 8.92 17.24 -26.76
CA GLN A 121 9.08 15.88 -27.25
C GLN A 121 8.40 14.91 -26.31
N GLY A 122 7.34 14.24 -26.78
CA GLY A 122 6.68 13.17 -26.05
C GLY A 122 7.62 11.98 -25.73
N GLU A 123 7.37 11.30 -24.65
CA GLU A 123 8.13 10.12 -24.25
C GLU A 123 7.94 8.98 -25.27
N LEU A 124 9.04 8.29 -25.63
CA LEU A 124 9.00 7.16 -26.55
C LEU A 124 8.41 5.93 -25.86
N ASP A 125 7.55 5.21 -26.58
CA ASP A 125 6.97 3.95 -26.07
C ASP A 125 8.05 2.95 -25.67
N GLY A 126 7.96 2.43 -24.44
CA GLY A 126 8.96 1.53 -23.86
C GLY A 126 9.03 0.18 -24.56
N LYS A 127 7.91 -0.35 -25.09
CA LYS A 127 7.84 -1.63 -25.79
C LYS A 127 8.47 -1.52 -27.19
N ALA A 128 8.19 -0.45 -27.90
CA ALA A 128 8.83 -0.13 -29.16
C ALA A 128 10.35 0.06 -29.00
N CYS A 129 10.78 0.72 -27.92
CA CYS A 129 12.20 0.83 -27.57
C CYS A 129 12.80 -0.55 -27.26
N ALA A 130 12.13 -1.41 -26.52
CA ALA A 130 12.60 -2.76 -26.23
C ALA A 130 12.79 -3.59 -27.50
N ALA A 131 11.81 -3.59 -28.38
CA ALA A 131 11.86 -4.32 -29.67
C ALA A 131 13.07 -3.91 -30.53
N VAL A 132 13.28 -2.60 -30.71
CA VAL A 132 14.41 -2.08 -31.49
C VAL A 132 15.77 -2.32 -30.81
N GLY A 133 15.82 -2.17 -29.49
CA GLY A 133 17.04 -2.27 -28.72
C GLY A 133 17.50 -3.71 -28.51
N GLN A 134 16.56 -4.66 -28.34
CA GLN A 134 16.87 -6.07 -28.09
C GLN A 134 17.66 -6.69 -29.24
N SER A 135 17.18 -6.54 -30.46
CA SER A 135 17.89 -7.03 -31.65
C SER A 135 19.32 -6.49 -31.76
N SER A 136 19.51 -5.22 -31.45
CA SER A 136 20.83 -4.58 -31.50
C SER A 136 21.79 -5.03 -30.39
N LEU A 137 21.25 -5.26 -29.21
CA LEU A 137 22.04 -5.73 -28.08
C LEU A 137 22.52 -7.17 -28.31
N MET A 138 21.64 -8.02 -28.85
CA MET A 138 21.98 -9.40 -29.16
C MET A 138 23.00 -9.50 -30.29
N ALA A 139 22.83 -8.72 -31.36
CA ALA A 139 23.82 -8.67 -32.46
C ALA A 139 25.21 -8.28 -31.94
N LEU A 140 25.30 -7.40 -30.94
CA LEU A 140 26.56 -7.03 -30.33
C LEU A 140 27.19 -8.21 -29.54
N TYR A 141 26.41 -8.88 -28.68
CA TYR A 141 26.89 -10.05 -27.94
C TYR A 141 27.34 -11.16 -28.89
N ASP A 142 26.54 -11.45 -29.91
CA ASP A 142 26.86 -12.47 -30.92
C ASP A 142 28.17 -12.13 -31.64
N THR A 143 28.35 -10.88 -32.06
CA THR A 143 29.60 -10.41 -32.67
C THR A 143 30.79 -10.55 -31.73
N MET A 144 30.65 -10.15 -30.44
CA MET A 144 31.76 -10.23 -29.48
C MET A 144 32.13 -11.67 -29.15
N PHE A 145 31.12 -12.54 -28.92
CA PHE A 145 31.39 -13.96 -28.64
C PHE A 145 31.96 -14.70 -29.86
N SER A 146 31.46 -14.40 -31.08
CA SER A 146 32.00 -14.97 -32.31
C SER A 146 33.50 -14.65 -32.54
N GLN A 147 33.96 -13.46 -32.14
CA GLN A 147 35.38 -13.10 -32.19
C GLN A 147 36.22 -13.89 -31.16
N LEU A 148 35.59 -14.56 -30.21
CA LEU A 148 36.23 -15.35 -29.17
C LEU A 148 36.00 -16.86 -29.39
N ASP A 149 35.52 -17.25 -30.57
CA ASP A 149 35.15 -18.64 -30.92
C ASP A 149 34.14 -19.27 -29.94
N VAL A 150 33.20 -18.46 -29.44
CA VAL A 150 32.11 -18.91 -28.56
C VAL A 150 30.78 -18.69 -29.25
N THR A 151 29.94 -19.71 -29.21
CA THR A 151 28.53 -19.59 -29.66
C THR A 151 27.64 -19.09 -28.53
N SER A 152 26.78 -18.12 -28.82
CA SER A 152 25.77 -17.64 -27.90
C SER A 152 24.34 -17.90 -28.40
N SER A 153 23.38 -18.00 -27.51
CA SER A 153 21.96 -18.20 -27.84
C SER A 153 21.08 -17.28 -27.07
N GLN A 154 20.15 -16.60 -27.76
CA GLN A 154 19.18 -15.71 -27.10
C GLN A 154 17.98 -16.49 -26.60
N LEU A 155 17.60 -16.23 -25.34
CA LEU A 155 16.37 -16.71 -24.69
C LEU A 155 15.58 -15.55 -24.12
N LEU A 156 14.46 -15.23 -24.76
CA LEU A 156 13.53 -14.21 -24.27
C LEU A 156 12.38 -14.85 -23.53
N VAL A 157 12.14 -14.41 -22.30
CA VAL A 157 11.14 -14.99 -21.41
C VAL A 157 10.19 -13.92 -20.86
N ASN A 158 8.95 -14.31 -20.58
CA ASN A 158 7.95 -13.51 -19.92
C ASN A 158 7.60 -14.15 -18.56
N ASP A 159 7.20 -13.32 -17.60
CA ASP A 159 6.84 -13.78 -16.25
C ASP A 159 5.68 -14.79 -16.25
N GLY A 160 4.68 -14.59 -17.11
CA GLY A 160 3.53 -15.50 -17.23
C GLY A 160 3.90 -16.94 -17.55
N PHE A 161 4.97 -17.15 -18.30
CA PHE A 161 5.43 -18.49 -18.69
C PHE A 161 5.99 -19.30 -17.52
N PHE A 162 6.61 -18.65 -16.54
CA PHE A 162 7.15 -19.33 -15.36
C PHE A 162 6.07 -19.88 -14.41
N ARG A 163 4.78 -19.53 -14.61
CA ARG A 163 3.66 -20.15 -13.89
C ARG A 163 3.36 -21.57 -14.38
N ASP A 164 3.70 -21.88 -15.61
CA ASP A 164 3.50 -23.20 -16.19
C ASP A 164 4.68 -24.13 -15.89
N ALA A 165 4.41 -25.24 -15.22
CA ALA A 165 5.41 -26.27 -14.91
C ALA A 165 5.95 -26.95 -16.16
N GLY A 166 5.14 -27.12 -17.21
CA GLY A 166 5.57 -27.67 -18.51
C GLY A 166 6.58 -26.76 -19.19
N PHE A 167 6.31 -25.45 -19.21
CA PHE A 167 7.27 -24.47 -19.74
C PHE A 167 8.60 -24.48 -18.98
N ARG A 168 8.58 -24.48 -17.63
CA ARG A 168 9.81 -24.50 -16.83
C ARG A 168 10.67 -25.73 -17.12
N LYS A 169 10.04 -26.91 -17.23
CA LYS A 169 10.74 -28.14 -17.61
C LYS A 169 11.36 -28.01 -18.99
N GLN A 170 10.59 -27.57 -19.99
CA GLN A 170 11.09 -27.40 -21.35
C GLN A 170 12.21 -26.36 -21.43
N LEU A 171 12.14 -25.28 -20.70
CA LEU A 171 13.19 -24.27 -20.59
C LEU A 171 14.47 -24.88 -20.02
N SER A 172 14.35 -25.63 -18.91
CA SER A 172 15.47 -26.32 -18.27
C SER A 172 16.12 -27.31 -19.21
N ASP A 173 15.33 -28.12 -19.92
CA ASP A 173 15.82 -29.10 -20.91
C ASP A 173 16.56 -28.39 -22.05
N THR A 174 16.02 -27.29 -22.58
CA THR A 174 16.66 -26.49 -23.63
C THR A 174 17.98 -25.88 -23.16
N VAL A 175 18.00 -25.30 -21.96
CA VAL A 175 19.22 -24.69 -21.40
C VAL A 175 20.30 -25.77 -21.17
N ASN A 176 19.94 -26.92 -20.63
CA ASN A 176 20.89 -28.03 -20.45
C ASN A 176 21.48 -28.48 -21.78
N ALA A 177 20.66 -28.62 -22.82
CA ALA A 177 21.14 -28.98 -24.15
C ALA A 177 22.11 -27.94 -24.75
N LEU A 178 21.86 -26.64 -24.51
CA LEU A 178 22.77 -25.55 -24.92
C LEU A 178 24.11 -25.64 -24.16
N LEU A 179 24.06 -25.83 -22.85
CA LEU A 179 25.25 -25.94 -22.01
C LEU A 179 26.10 -27.17 -22.34
N ASP A 180 25.47 -28.30 -22.66
CA ASP A 180 26.15 -29.51 -23.11
C ASP A 180 26.90 -29.27 -24.44
N LEU A 181 26.36 -28.41 -25.31
CA LEU A 181 26.99 -27.96 -26.56
C LEU A 181 28.01 -26.82 -26.36
N ARG A 182 28.27 -26.41 -25.13
CA ARG A 182 29.13 -25.28 -24.80
C ARG A 182 28.66 -23.93 -25.37
N VAL A 183 27.36 -23.77 -25.58
CA VAL A 183 26.73 -22.53 -25.98
C VAL A 183 26.41 -21.72 -24.74
N ILE A 184 26.67 -20.41 -24.74
CA ILE A 184 26.31 -19.51 -23.64
C ILE A 184 24.88 -19.01 -23.86
N PRO A 185 23.88 -19.43 -23.02
CA PRO A 185 22.54 -18.89 -23.08
C PRO A 185 22.52 -17.47 -22.55
N ILE A 186 21.92 -16.55 -23.31
CA ILE A 186 21.73 -15.13 -22.93
C ILE A 186 20.25 -14.84 -22.72
N PHE A 187 19.88 -14.58 -21.48
CA PHE A 187 18.51 -14.28 -21.09
C PHE A 187 18.24 -12.79 -21.03
N ASN A 188 17.03 -12.40 -21.41
CA ASN A 188 16.44 -11.10 -21.12
C ASN A 188 14.92 -11.23 -20.99
N GLU A 189 14.27 -10.30 -20.27
CA GLU A 189 12.82 -10.17 -20.32
C GLU A 189 12.38 -9.77 -21.73
N ASN A 190 11.28 -10.37 -22.22
CA ASN A 190 10.67 -9.98 -23.48
C ASN A 190 9.78 -8.72 -23.28
N ASP A 191 10.43 -7.61 -23.03
CA ASP A 191 9.78 -6.30 -22.79
C ASP A 191 8.89 -5.86 -23.97
N ALA A 192 9.15 -6.34 -25.20
CA ALA A 192 8.41 -5.93 -26.39
C ALA A 192 6.97 -6.43 -26.41
N VAL A 193 6.71 -7.61 -25.83
CA VAL A 193 5.38 -8.24 -25.77
C VAL A 193 4.89 -8.44 -24.32
N SER A 194 5.53 -7.79 -23.37
CA SER A 194 5.10 -7.83 -21.98
C SER A 194 3.69 -7.21 -21.85
N THR A 195 2.81 -7.87 -21.12
CA THR A 195 1.44 -7.39 -20.84
C THR A 195 1.40 -6.21 -19.88
N ARG A 196 2.54 -5.80 -19.32
CA ARG A 196 2.66 -4.66 -18.40
C ARG A 196 2.42 -3.33 -19.09
N LYS A 197 1.56 -2.50 -18.53
CA LYS A 197 1.13 -1.22 -19.15
C LYS A 197 2.12 -0.07 -19.00
N ALA A 198 3.03 -0.09 -18.03
CA ALA A 198 4.08 0.93 -17.89
C ALA A 198 5.22 0.44 -17.00
N PRO A 199 6.42 1.08 -17.04
CA PRO A 199 7.57 0.64 -16.25
C PRO A 199 7.38 0.77 -14.72
N TYR A 200 6.24 1.28 -14.24
CA TYR A 200 5.97 1.56 -12.84
C TYR A 200 4.61 1.04 -12.33
N GLU A 201 3.78 0.47 -13.21
CA GLU A 201 2.47 -0.07 -12.84
C GLU A 201 2.52 -1.59 -12.96
N ASP A 202 2.28 -2.24 -11.86
CA ASP A 202 2.03 -3.66 -11.67
C ASP A 202 3.21 -4.52 -11.21
N SER A 203 3.22 -4.72 -9.90
CA SER A 203 4.08 -5.66 -9.16
C SER A 203 3.46 -7.06 -9.03
N SER A 204 2.49 -7.42 -9.88
CA SER A 204 1.78 -8.70 -9.83
C SER A 204 2.49 -9.85 -10.58
N GLY A 205 3.66 -9.60 -11.19
CA GLY A 205 4.43 -10.60 -11.93
C GLY A 205 5.31 -11.49 -11.04
N ILE A 206 5.66 -12.69 -11.51
CA ILE A 206 6.60 -13.61 -10.85
C ILE A 206 8.00 -12.97 -10.76
N PHE A 207 8.39 -12.20 -11.78
CA PHE A 207 9.56 -11.32 -11.73
C PHE A 207 9.20 -9.95 -12.36
N TRP A 208 9.87 -8.90 -11.93
CA TRP A 208 9.58 -7.51 -12.36
C TRP A 208 10.79 -6.80 -12.97
N ASP A 209 11.95 -7.42 -12.92
CA ASP A 209 13.19 -6.95 -13.54
C ASP A 209 14.17 -8.11 -13.80
N ASN A 210 15.26 -7.81 -14.48
CA ASN A 210 16.26 -8.82 -14.78
C ASN A 210 17.09 -9.28 -13.56
N ASP A 211 17.04 -8.59 -12.41
CA ASP A 211 17.63 -9.09 -11.16
C ASP A 211 16.78 -10.23 -10.61
N SER A 212 15.47 -10.02 -10.52
CA SER A 212 14.51 -11.06 -10.09
C SER A 212 14.42 -12.21 -11.08
N LEU A 213 14.52 -11.96 -12.40
CA LEU A 213 14.64 -13.01 -13.40
C LEU A 213 15.89 -13.89 -13.18
N ALA A 214 17.03 -13.28 -12.89
CA ALA A 214 18.26 -14.03 -12.61
C ALA A 214 18.14 -14.89 -11.35
N GLY A 215 17.50 -14.39 -10.30
CA GLY A 215 17.19 -15.17 -9.09
C GLY A 215 16.27 -16.36 -9.38
N LEU A 216 15.23 -16.17 -10.20
CA LEU A 216 14.30 -17.22 -10.60
C LEU A 216 14.99 -18.29 -11.47
N LEU A 217 15.83 -17.87 -12.42
CA LEU A 217 16.61 -18.78 -13.24
C LEU A 217 17.63 -19.57 -12.39
N ALA A 218 18.22 -18.96 -11.36
CA ALA A 218 19.11 -19.66 -10.45
C ALA A 218 18.40 -20.83 -9.73
N LEU A 219 17.13 -20.63 -9.37
CA LEU A 219 16.28 -21.67 -8.80
C LEU A 219 15.98 -22.78 -9.81
N GLU A 220 15.38 -22.42 -10.94
CA GLU A 220 14.86 -23.38 -11.92
C GLU A 220 15.98 -24.21 -12.56
N LEU A 221 17.12 -23.59 -12.80
CA LEU A 221 18.28 -24.22 -13.42
C LEU A 221 19.28 -24.82 -12.43
N LYS A 222 18.96 -24.74 -11.12
CA LYS A 222 19.82 -25.24 -10.02
C LYS A 222 21.24 -24.71 -10.12
N ALA A 223 21.40 -23.40 -10.27
CA ALA A 223 22.71 -22.79 -10.34
C ALA A 223 23.41 -22.84 -8.98
N ASP A 224 24.72 -23.14 -8.98
CA ASP A 224 25.51 -23.15 -7.76
C ASP A 224 25.90 -21.74 -7.31
N LEU A 225 25.99 -20.80 -8.26
CA LEU A 225 26.39 -19.43 -8.00
C LEU A 225 25.60 -18.42 -8.85
N LEU A 226 25.09 -17.38 -8.23
CA LEU A 226 24.52 -16.19 -8.88
C LEU A 226 25.43 -14.99 -8.64
N VAL A 227 25.94 -14.38 -9.72
CA VAL A 227 26.76 -13.17 -9.70
C VAL A 227 25.97 -12.01 -10.25
N LEU A 228 25.77 -10.96 -9.44
CA LEU A 228 25.06 -9.73 -9.82
C LEU A 228 26.06 -8.58 -10.03
N LEU A 229 26.37 -8.28 -11.30
CA LEU A 229 27.26 -7.18 -11.65
C LEU A 229 26.52 -5.83 -11.58
N SER A 230 27.12 -4.87 -10.87
CA SER A 230 26.61 -3.54 -10.65
C SER A 230 27.67 -2.48 -10.91
N ASP A 231 27.28 -1.22 -10.87
CA ASP A 231 28.15 -0.03 -10.95
C ASP A 231 28.73 0.41 -9.60
N VAL A 232 28.50 -0.39 -8.55
CA VAL A 232 29.09 -0.20 -7.20
C VAL A 232 29.88 -1.42 -6.79
N GLU A 233 30.84 -1.25 -5.88
CA GLU A 233 31.77 -2.31 -5.45
C GLU A 233 31.08 -3.48 -4.72
N GLY A 234 29.91 -3.24 -4.11
CA GLY A 234 29.18 -4.26 -3.38
C GLY A 234 27.95 -3.71 -2.65
N LEU A 235 27.51 -4.42 -1.65
CA LEU A 235 26.42 -4.01 -0.78
C LEU A 235 26.95 -3.11 0.34
N TYR A 236 26.36 -1.93 0.50
CA TYR A 236 26.70 -0.98 1.56
C TYR A 236 25.58 -0.88 2.60
N SER A 237 25.94 -0.48 3.82
CA SER A 237 24.97 -0.22 4.90
C SER A 237 24.08 1.01 4.64
N GLY A 238 24.47 1.89 3.70
CA GLY A 238 23.75 3.08 3.27
C GLY A 238 24.18 3.49 1.86
N PRO A 239 23.77 4.64 1.35
CA PRO A 239 24.21 5.14 0.05
C PRO A 239 25.74 5.21 -0.03
N PRO A 240 26.39 4.76 -1.12
CA PRO A 240 27.84 4.79 -1.26
C PRO A 240 28.46 6.20 -1.18
N SER A 241 27.65 7.24 -1.40
CA SER A 241 28.03 8.65 -1.26
C SER A 241 28.10 9.14 0.20
N ASP A 242 27.54 8.39 1.14
CA ASP A 242 27.60 8.71 2.56
C ASP A 242 28.93 8.21 3.15
N PRO A 243 29.76 9.10 3.75
CA PRO A 243 31.03 8.71 4.35
C PRO A 243 30.92 7.68 5.48
N ASN A 244 29.75 7.54 6.09
CA ASN A 244 29.49 6.57 7.17
C ASN A 244 29.07 5.20 6.65
N SER A 245 28.80 5.06 5.36
CA SER A 245 28.39 3.81 4.74
C SER A 245 29.56 2.82 4.69
N LYS A 246 29.32 1.61 5.19
CA LYS A 246 30.30 0.52 5.23
C LYS A 246 29.98 -0.55 4.22
N LEU A 247 30.98 -1.09 3.55
CA LEU A 247 30.85 -2.23 2.65
C LEU A 247 30.51 -3.49 3.45
N ILE A 248 29.45 -4.17 3.06
CA ILE A 248 28.98 -5.42 3.67
C ILE A 248 29.51 -6.60 2.84
N HIS A 249 30.56 -7.25 3.33
CA HIS A 249 31.19 -8.38 2.66
C HIS A 249 30.35 -9.66 2.71
N THR A 250 29.61 -9.86 3.81
CA THR A 250 28.71 -11.00 3.99
C THR A 250 27.36 -10.52 4.50
N TYR A 251 26.31 -10.72 3.74
CA TYR A 251 24.94 -10.36 4.14
C TYR A 251 24.33 -11.49 4.96
N VAL A 252 23.91 -11.18 6.17
CA VAL A 252 23.15 -12.08 7.04
C VAL A 252 21.80 -11.38 7.29
N LYS A 253 20.70 -12.02 6.87
CA LYS A 253 19.36 -11.43 6.87
C LYS A 253 18.97 -10.91 8.27
N GLU A 254 19.15 -11.72 9.29
CA GLU A 254 18.77 -11.42 10.68
C GLU A 254 19.54 -10.23 11.26
N LYS A 255 20.77 -10.00 10.78
CA LYS A 255 21.65 -8.94 11.27
C LYS A 255 21.48 -7.64 10.46
N HIS A 256 21.37 -7.73 9.14
CA HIS A 256 21.50 -6.58 8.26
C HIS A 256 20.19 -6.04 7.70
N GLN A 257 19.06 -6.75 7.86
CA GLN A 257 17.77 -6.35 7.29
C GLN A 257 17.25 -5.03 7.87
N GLY A 258 17.61 -4.66 9.11
CA GLY A 258 17.23 -3.40 9.75
C GLY A 258 18.31 -2.31 9.73
N GLU A 259 19.55 -2.66 9.30
CA GLU A 259 20.70 -1.74 9.33
C GLU A 259 20.96 -1.08 7.96
N ILE A 260 20.39 -1.63 6.87
CA ILE A 260 20.65 -1.14 5.52
C ILE A 260 19.60 -0.12 5.13
N THR A 261 20.05 1.12 4.86
CA THR A 261 19.23 2.16 4.23
C THR A 261 19.50 2.18 2.74
N PHE A 262 18.49 1.84 1.94
CA PHE A 262 18.60 1.87 0.49
C PHE A 262 18.35 3.30 -0.02
N GLY A 263 19.29 3.86 -0.80
CA GLY A 263 19.14 5.14 -1.47
C GLY A 263 18.17 5.10 -2.66
N ASP A 264 18.00 6.24 -3.33
CA ASP A 264 17.12 6.39 -4.49
C ASP A 264 17.54 5.47 -5.65
N LYS A 265 16.53 5.02 -6.42
CA LYS A 265 16.75 4.22 -7.64
C LYS A 265 17.52 5.03 -8.68
N SER A 266 18.49 4.41 -9.35
CA SER A 266 19.21 5.06 -10.45
C SER A 266 18.24 5.44 -11.58
N ARG A 267 18.44 6.61 -12.22
CA ARG A 267 17.60 7.12 -13.31
C ARG A 267 17.60 6.24 -14.56
N LEU A 268 18.51 5.30 -14.68
CA LEU A 268 18.73 4.47 -15.89
C LEU A 268 18.27 3.01 -15.76
N GLY A 269 17.98 2.51 -14.54
CA GLY A 269 17.63 1.11 -14.30
C GLY A 269 16.27 0.91 -13.64
N ARG A 270 15.58 -0.20 -13.95
CA ARG A 270 14.31 -0.61 -13.31
C ARG A 270 14.52 -1.20 -11.92
N GLY A 271 15.68 -1.86 -11.66
CA GLY A 271 16.05 -2.49 -10.40
C GLY A 271 16.95 -1.59 -9.57
N GLY A 272 16.73 -1.55 -8.24
CA GLY A 272 17.62 -0.91 -7.27
C GLY A 272 18.43 -1.96 -6.50
N MET A 273 19.24 -1.53 -5.52
CA MET A 273 20.00 -2.45 -4.66
C MET A 273 19.08 -3.41 -3.89
N THR A 274 17.89 -2.97 -3.51
CA THR A 274 16.85 -3.80 -2.89
C THR A 274 16.47 -5.01 -3.76
N ALA A 275 16.29 -4.82 -5.09
CA ALA A 275 15.97 -5.91 -6.01
C ALA A 275 17.14 -6.92 -6.09
N LYS A 276 18.39 -6.43 -6.09
CA LYS A 276 19.58 -7.29 -6.12
C LYS A 276 19.72 -8.12 -4.84
N VAL A 277 19.53 -7.51 -3.68
CA VAL A 277 19.57 -8.22 -2.38
C VAL A 277 18.47 -9.28 -2.32
N ASN A 278 17.25 -8.96 -2.75
CA ASN A 278 16.16 -9.91 -2.78
C ASN A 278 16.42 -11.07 -3.74
N ALA A 279 16.98 -10.80 -4.94
CA ALA A 279 17.38 -11.84 -5.90
C ALA A 279 18.47 -12.75 -5.32
N ALA A 280 19.47 -12.18 -4.66
CA ALA A 280 20.54 -12.93 -4.01
C ALA A 280 20.03 -13.79 -2.85
N VAL A 281 19.15 -13.25 -2.01
CA VAL A 281 18.51 -13.99 -0.91
C VAL A 281 17.66 -15.14 -1.44
N CYS A 282 16.91 -14.91 -2.53
CA CYS A 282 16.12 -15.94 -3.17
C CYS A 282 17.00 -17.09 -3.71
N ALA A 283 18.06 -16.75 -4.46
CA ALA A 283 19.01 -17.74 -4.97
C ALA A 283 19.71 -18.53 -3.84
N ALA A 284 20.07 -17.86 -2.74
CA ALA A 284 20.68 -18.49 -1.58
C ALA A 284 19.75 -19.50 -0.87
N HIS A 285 18.47 -19.19 -0.74
CA HIS A 285 17.48 -20.13 -0.19
C HIS A 285 17.28 -21.37 -1.07
N ALA A 286 17.48 -21.26 -2.38
CA ALA A 286 17.39 -22.38 -3.30
C ALA A 286 18.53 -23.40 -3.16
N GLY A 287 19.70 -22.93 -2.76
CA GLY A 287 20.89 -23.80 -2.59
C GLY A 287 20.85 -24.71 -1.38
N THR A 288 19.92 -24.50 -0.44
CA THR A 288 19.94 -25.17 0.85
C THR A 288 18.81 -26.15 1.13
N VAL A 289 17.75 -26.28 0.35
CA VAL A 289 16.61 -27.22 0.55
C VAL A 289 15.35 -26.64 -0.10
N PHE A 290 14.90 -27.18 -1.17
CA PHE A 290 13.53 -27.51 -1.47
C PHE A 290 13.28 -27.62 -2.97
N HIS A 291 13.06 -28.82 -3.38
CA HIS A 291 12.35 -29.18 -4.58
C HIS A 291 10.89 -28.72 -4.48
N LYS A 292 10.43 -28.12 -5.56
CA LYS A 292 9.06 -27.83 -5.99
C LYS A 292 8.61 -26.37 -5.77
N ASP A 293 8.33 -25.78 -6.91
CA ASP A 293 7.43 -24.68 -7.23
C ASP A 293 8.09 -23.35 -7.59
N ALA A 294 7.83 -22.96 -8.86
CA ALA A 294 8.05 -21.62 -9.41
C ALA A 294 7.23 -20.51 -8.69
N HIS A 295 6.59 -20.87 -7.61
CA HIS A 295 5.93 -20.00 -6.67
C HIS A 295 6.85 -19.36 -5.62
N LEU A 296 8.21 -19.54 -5.73
CA LEU A 296 9.07 -19.16 -4.62
C LEU A 296 9.07 -17.65 -4.32
N TRP A 297 8.99 -16.80 -5.35
CA TRP A 297 8.84 -15.36 -5.12
C TRP A 297 7.48 -14.99 -4.56
N SER A 298 6.41 -15.60 -5.06
CA SER A 298 5.09 -15.47 -4.48
C SER A 298 5.08 -16.10 -3.08
N ASN A 299 5.70 -17.25 -2.89
CA ASN A 299 5.75 -17.95 -1.61
C ASN A 299 6.58 -17.23 -0.54
N ILE A 300 7.74 -16.63 -0.87
CA ILE A 300 8.53 -15.85 0.11
C ILE A 300 7.76 -14.61 0.57
N LYS A 301 7.10 -13.88 -0.32
CA LYS A 301 6.26 -12.75 0.05
C LYS A 301 4.98 -13.21 0.75
N GLU A 302 4.39 -14.29 0.30
CA GLU A 302 3.22 -14.90 0.92
C GLU A 302 3.55 -15.48 2.30
N GLU A 303 4.69 -16.13 2.46
CA GLU A 303 5.19 -16.63 3.74
C GLU A 303 5.52 -15.48 4.69
N SER A 304 6.19 -14.41 4.24
CA SER A 304 6.46 -13.20 5.01
C SER A 304 5.16 -12.48 5.42
N ALA A 305 4.21 -12.33 4.50
CA ALA A 305 2.91 -11.74 4.78
C ALA A 305 2.10 -12.61 5.75
N ARG A 306 2.14 -13.94 5.57
CA ARG A 306 1.49 -14.89 6.45
C ARG A 306 2.13 -14.90 7.84
N GLU A 307 3.46 -14.90 7.94
CA GLU A 307 4.18 -14.83 9.22
C GLU A 307 3.81 -13.56 9.99
N MET A 308 3.72 -12.42 9.32
CA MET A 308 3.29 -11.15 9.93
C MET A 308 1.86 -11.26 10.45
N ALA A 309 0.92 -11.79 9.66
CA ALA A 309 -0.48 -11.95 10.05
C ALA A 309 -0.64 -12.95 11.22
N VAL A 310 0.05 -14.09 11.16
CA VAL A 310 0.05 -15.09 12.24
C VAL A 310 0.65 -14.52 13.52
N SER A 311 1.75 -13.78 13.43
CA SER A 311 2.38 -13.12 14.60
C SER A 311 1.42 -12.10 15.24
N ALA A 312 0.70 -11.31 14.45
CA ALA A 312 -0.32 -10.39 14.94
C ALA A 312 -1.46 -11.15 15.64
N ARG A 313 -1.92 -12.29 15.10
CA ARG A 313 -2.94 -13.14 15.74
C ARG A 313 -2.47 -13.73 17.07
N VAL A 314 -1.23 -14.21 17.14
CA VAL A 314 -0.66 -14.73 18.39
C VAL A 314 -0.59 -13.64 19.46
N SER A 315 -0.12 -12.45 19.06
CA SER A 315 -0.04 -11.29 19.97
C SER A 315 -1.43 -10.79 20.41
N SER A 316 -2.42 -10.81 19.51
CA SER A 316 -3.82 -10.50 19.83
C SER A 316 -4.37 -11.45 20.91
N ARG A 317 -4.14 -12.76 20.79
CA ARG A 317 -4.56 -13.73 21.81
C ARG A 317 -3.91 -13.46 23.17
N ARG A 318 -2.63 -13.03 23.19
CA ARG A 318 -1.96 -12.62 24.43
C ARG A 318 -2.55 -11.35 25.01
N LEU A 319 -2.89 -10.37 24.15
CA LEU A 319 -3.54 -9.14 24.57
C LEU A 319 -4.92 -9.41 25.21
N GLN A 320 -5.67 -10.38 24.69
CA GLN A 320 -6.99 -10.75 25.21
C GLN A 320 -6.95 -11.37 26.61
N ILE A 321 -5.82 -11.98 27.01
CA ILE A 321 -5.64 -12.56 28.36
C ILE A 321 -5.41 -11.47 29.42
N LEU A 322 -4.92 -10.28 28.99
CA LEU A 322 -4.69 -9.17 29.91
C LEU A 322 -6.00 -8.65 30.50
N LYS A 323 -5.92 -8.17 31.74
CA LYS A 323 -7.04 -7.47 32.38
C LYS A 323 -7.30 -6.11 31.72
N SER A 324 -8.50 -5.57 31.89
CA SER A 324 -8.89 -4.26 31.38
C SER A 324 -7.90 -3.16 31.74
N GLU A 325 -7.49 -3.12 33.02
CA GLU A 325 -6.56 -2.11 33.53
C GLU A 325 -5.17 -2.20 32.87
N GLU A 326 -4.74 -3.40 32.48
CA GLU A 326 -3.45 -3.58 31.81
C GLU A 326 -3.52 -3.08 30.37
N ARG A 327 -4.63 -3.34 29.64
CA ARG A 327 -4.85 -2.78 28.30
C ARG A 327 -4.97 -1.25 28.33
N SER A 328 -5.68 -0.71 29.33
CA SER A 328 -5.77 0.75 29.54
C SER A 328 -4.39 1.37 29.82
N LYS A 329 -3.52 0.72 30.61
CA LYS A 329 -2.15 1.17 30.85
C LYS A 329 -1.31 1.20 29.56
N ILE A 330 -1.48 0.24 28.65
CA ILE A 330 -0.80 0.26 27.34
C ILE A 330 -1.23 1.50 26.54
N LEU A 331 -2.54 1.80 26.50
CA LEU A 331 -3.05 2.99 25.78
C LEU A 331 -2.54 4.28 26.40
N LEU A 332 -2.51 4.40 27.74
CA LEU A 332 -1.95 5.58 28.42
C LEU A 332 -0.45 5.73 28.11
N ALA A 333 0.31 4.64 28.12
CA ALA A 333 1.73 4.67 27.77
C ALA A 333 1.95 5.10 26.29
N ILE A 334 1.07 4.70 25.39
CA ILE A 334 1.10 5.18 23.97
C ILE A 334 0.83 6.69 23.91
N ALA A 335 -0.16 7.20 24.64
CA ALA A 335 -0.47 8.63 24.67
C ALA A 335 0.74 9.45 25.17
N ASP A 336 1.37 8.99 26.26
CA ASP A 336 2.55 9.65 26.84
C ASP A 336 3.77 9.56 25.89
N ALA A 337 3.95 8.43 25.22
CA ALA A 337 5.02 8.24 24.23
C ALA A 337 4.84 9.16 23.01
N LEU A 338 3.62 9.37 22.53
CA LEU A 338 3.32 10.30 21.43
C LEU A 338 3.70 11.74 21.80
N GLU A 339 3.32 12.21 22.97
CA GLU A 339 3.66 13.56 23.45
C GLU A 339 5.17 13.70 23.68
N LYS A 340 5.81 12.71 24.30
CA LYS A 340 7.26 12.70 24.52
C LYS A 340 8.07 12.74 23.23
N ASN A 341 7.59 12.11 22.17
CA ASN A 341 8.28 12.04 20.87
C ASN A 341 7.71 13.03 19.84
N ALA A 342 6.87 13.99 20.25
CA ALA A 342 6.18 14.88 19.32
C ALA A 342 7.13 15.64 18.39
N SER A 343 8.28 16.10 18.86
CA SER A 343 9.29 16.78 18.03
C SER A 343 9.89 15.85 16.96
N ALA A 344 10.19 14.60 17.29
CA ALA A 344 10.70 13.61 16.34
C ALA A 344 9.64 13.25 15.28
N ILE A 345 8.37 13.10 15.72
CA ILE A 345 7.26 12.85 14.82
C ILE A 345 7.04 14.02 13.85
N SER A 346 7.09 15.26 14.35
CA SER A 346 6.95 16.46 13.51
C SER A 346 8.07 16.57 12.48
N LEU A 347 9.33 16.28 12.86
CA LEU A 347 10.47 16.32 11.95
C LEU A 347 10.33 15.35 10.77
N GLU A 348 9.96 14.10 11.04
CA GLU A 348 9.73 13.10 9.99
C GLU A 348 8.51 13.42 9.13
N ASN A 349 7.48 14.02 9.73
CA ASN A 349 6.31 14.46 8.99
C ASN A 349 6.60 15.67 8.08
N GLU A 350 7.38 16.64 8.54
CA GLU A 350 7.82 17.78 7.73
C GLU A 350 8.62 17.32 6.50
N ALA A 351 9.43 16.27 6.64
CA ALA A 351 10.14 15.67 5.50
C ALA A 351 9.16 15.05 4.48
N ASP A 352 8.17 14.27 4.93
CA ASP A 352 7.13 13.72 4.03
C ASP A 352 6.33 14.83 3.33
N VAL A 353 5.99 15.90 4.06
CA VAL A 353 5.26 17.07 3.52
C VAL A 353 6.10 17.80 2.48
N ALA A 354 7.40 18.01 2.73
CA ALA A 354 8.32 18.65 1.78
C ALA A 354 8.44 17.82 0.49
N ASP A 355 8.57 16.50 0.61
CA ASP A 355 8.61 15.58 -0.53
C ASP A 355 7.30 15.65 -1.33
N ALA A 356 6.14 15.69 -0.65
CA ALA A 356 4.82 15.80 -1.29
C ALA A 356 4.64 17.14 -2.03
N VAL A 357 5.08 18.25 -1.46
CA VAL A 357 5.07 19.58 -2.11
C VAL A 357 5.95 19.57 -3.36
N THR A 358 7.16 19.00 -3.25
CA THR A 358 8.11 18.90 -4.37
C THR A 358 7.56 18.00 -5.49
N ALA A 359 6.81 16.96 -5.14
CA ALA A 359 6.15 16.08 -6.09
C ALA A 359 4.88 16.66 -6.73
N GLY A 360 4.45 17.86 -6.31
CA GLY A 360 3.28 18.55 -6.88
C GLY A 360 1.93 17.99 -6.45
N TYR A 361 1.84 17.40 -5.25
CA TYR A 361 0.57 16.92 -4.72
C TYR A 361 -0.40 18.10 -4.46
N GLU A 362 -1.70 17.83 -4.55
CA GLU A 362 -2.73 18.82 -4.27
C GLU A 362 -2.72 19.33 -2.82
N ASN A 363 -3.06 20.59 -2.60
CA ASN A 363 -3.10 21.22 -1.27
C ASN A 363 -4.02 20.48 -0.27
N SER A 364 -5.11 19.89 -0.76
CA SER A 364 -6.03 19.08 0.03
C SER A 364 -5.35 17.85 0.62
N LEU A 365 -4.50 17.18 -0.16
CA LEU A 365 -3.72 16.02 0.25
C LEU A 365 -2.59 16.41 1.21
N ILE A 366 -1.87 17.50 0.92
CA ILE A 366 -0.83 18.05 1.80
C ILE A 366 -1.40 18.42 3.18
N SER A 367 -2.57 19.04 3.22
CA SER A 367 -3.26 19.37 4.48
C SER A 367 -3.61 18.13 5.31
N ARG A 368 -4.03 17.03 4.67
CA ARG A 368 -4.32 15.75 5.33
C ARG A 368 -3.05 15.07 5.86
N LEU A 369 -1.95 15.17 5.10
CA LEU A 369 -0.65 14.60 5.45
C LEU A 369 -0.02 15.29 6.66
N THR A 370 -0.28 16.58 6.85
CA THR A 370 0.39 17.42 7.84
C THR A 370 -0.01 17.07 9.27
N LEU A 371 0.98 16.75 10.13
CA LEU A 371 0.85 16.52 11.57
C LEU A 371 1.50 17.64 12.37
N LYS A 372 0.75 18.70 12.66
CA LYS A 372 1.22 19.74 13.56
C LYS A 372 1.24 19.25 15.01
N HIS A 373 2.06 19.86 15.85
CA HIS A 373 2.19 19.51 17.28
C HIS A 373 0.84 19.47 18.02
N GLU A 374 -0.05 20.42 17.75
CA GLU A 374 -1.41 20.42 18.29
C GLU A 374 -2.23 19.19 17.89
N LYS A 375 -2.03 18.67 16.65
CA LYS A 375 -2.73 17.47 16.18
C LYS A 375 -2.21 16.23 16.90
N ILE A 376 -0.92 16.16 17.18
CA ILE A 376 -0.31 15.06 17.97
C ILE A 376 -0.89 15.07 19.40
N SER A 377 -1.00 16.24 20.04
CA SER A 377 -1.61 16.37 21.37
C SER A 377 -3.09 15.97 21.38
N LYS A 378 -3.86 16.34 20.34
CA LYS A 378 -5.24 15.88 20.17
C LYS A 378 -5.33 14.36 20.01
N LEU A 379 -4.42 13.74 19.26
CA LEU A 379 -4.35 12.29 19.12
C LEU A 379 -4.06 11.60 20.47
N ALA A 380 -3.09 12.09 21.24
CA ALA A 380 -2.80 11.58 22.57
C ALA A 380 -4.01 11.69 23.50
N LYS A 381 -4.75 12.79 23.43
CA LYS A 381 -6.02 12.99 24.18
C LYS A 381 -7.09 11.96 23.77
N SER A 382 -7.27 11.70 22.47
CA SER A 382 -8.19 10.68 21.97
C SER A 382 -7.81 9.27 22.45
N VAL A 383 -6.52 8.94 22.50
CA VAL A 383 -6.04 7.65 23.01
C VAL A 383 -6.34 7.53 24.52
N ARG A 384 -6.19 8.61 25.31
CA ARG A 384 -6.57 8.63 26.74
C ARG A 384 -8.09 8.46 26.94
N MET A 385 -8.91 9.04 26.05
CA MET A 385 -10.36 8.80 26.09
C MET A 385 -10.70 7.32 25.87
N LEU A 386 -10.08 6.68 24.86
CA LEU A 386 -10.24 5.23 24.64
C LEU A 386 -9.79 4.38 25.85
N ALA A 387 -8.71 4.79 26.52
CA ALA A 387 -8.24 4.11 27.73
C ALA A 387 -9.23 4.19 28.89
N ALA A 388 -10.01 5.27 28.98
CA ALA A 388 -11.00 5.51 30.04
C ALA A 388 -12.38 4.91 29.75
N MET A 389 -12.65 4.40 28.54
CA MET A 389 -13.93 3.77 28.20
C MET A 389 -14.13 2.47 28.99
N GLU A 390 -15.39 2.08 29.17
CA GLU A 390 -15.75 0.78 29.74
C GLU A 390 -15.13 -0.37 28.96
N GLU A 391 -14.87 -1.50 29.66
CA GLU A 391 -14.26 -2.67 29.03
C GLU A 391 -15.18 -3.25 27.94
N PRO A 392 -14.75 -3.28 26.69
CA PRO A 392 -15.60 -3.76 25.60
C PRO A 392 -15.55 -5.29 25.39
N ILE A 393 -14.55 -5.97 25.96
CA ILE A 393 -14.31 -7.40 25.75
C ILE A 393 -14.90 -8.19 26.92
N GLY A 394 -15.68 -9.22 26.59
CA GLY A 394 -16.27 -10.11 27.59
C GLY A 394 -17.53 -9.58 28.24
N GLN A 395 -18.10 -8.48 27.72
CA GLN A 395 -19.40 -7.98 28.17
C GLN A 395 -20.48 -9.01 27.87
N ILE A 396 -21.33 -9.28 28.86
CA ILE A 396 -22.49 -10.18 28.69
C ILE A 396 -23.60 -9.37 28.00
N LEU A 397 -23.89 -9.72 26.75
CA LEU A 397 -24.91 -9.08 25.93
C LEU A 397 -26.29 -9.72 26.11
N LYS A 398 -26.32 -11.01 26.44
CA LYS A 398 -27.53 -11.76 26.73
C LYS A 398 -27.19 -12.91 27.65
N ARG A 399 -28.05 -13.20 28.64
CA ARG A 399 -27.91 -14.30 29.58
C ARG A 399 -29.25 -15.01 29.69
N THR A 400 -29.29 -16.30 29.40
CA THR A 400 -30.51 -17.09 29.38
C THR A 400 -30.27 -18.41 30.10
N GLU A 401 -31.11 -18.75 31.07
CA GLU A 401 -31.20 -20.09 31.60
C GLU A 401 -32.10 -20.91 30.64
N ILE A 402 -31.47 -21.76 29.83
CA ILE A 402 -32.19 -22.57 28.85
C ILE A 402 -32.82 -23.82 29.45
N ALA A 403 -32.28 -24.30 30.55
CA ALA A 403 -32.87 -25.33 31.41
C ALA A 403 -32.29 -25.13 32.82
N ASP A 404 -32.81 -25.88 33.83
CA ASP A 404 -32.30 -25.79 35.21
C ASP A 404 -30.79 -25.97 35.25
N LYS A 405 -30.04 -24.94 35.76
CA LYS A 405 -28.57 -24.89 35.83
C LYS A 405 -27.83 -24.99 34.50
N LEU A 406 -28.52 -24.76 33.35
CA LEU A 406 -27.91 -24.69 32.05
C LEU A 406 -28.02 -23.24 31.52
N ILE A 407 -26.93 -22.49 31.70
CA ILE A 407 -26.90 -21.03 31.42
C ILE A 407 -26.15 -20.79 30.12
N LEU A 408 -26.82 -20.12 29.20
CA LEU A 408 -26.25 -19.65 27.93
C LEU A 408 -25.98 -18.15 28.00
N GLU A 409 -24.73 -17.76 27.78
CA GLU A 409 -24.29 -16.37 27.75
C GLU A 409 -23.82 -16.00 26.34
N LYS A 410 -24.28 -14.87 25.81
CA LYS A 410 -23.74 -14.24 24.62
C LYS A 410 -22.79 -13.14 25.07
N ILE A 411 -21.53 -13.23 24.73
CA ILE A 411 -20.50 -12.26 25.15
C ILE A 411 -19.82 -11.60 23.95
N SER A 412 -19.36 -10.37 24.15
CA SER A 412 -18.52 -9.65 23.18
C SER A 412 -17.11 -10.24 23.13
N CYS A 413 -16.52 -10.30 21.94
CA CYS A 413 -15.13 -10.75 21.76
C CYS A 413 -14.49 -10.05 20.55
N PRO A 414 -13.14 -9.97 20.49
CA PRO A 414 -12.43 -9.42 19.34
C PRO A 414 -12.72 -10.18 18.05
N LEU A 415 -12.66 -9.47 16.92
CA LEU A 415 -12.71 -10.08 15.59
C LEU A 415 -11.50 -10.99 15.36
N GLY A 416 -10.31 -10.52 15.69
CA GLY A 416 -9.05 -11.26 15.51
C GLY A 416 -7.95 -10.42 14.91
N VAL A 417 -7.67 -10.52 13.60
CA VAL A 417 -6.66 -9.74 12.89
C VAL A 417 -7.31 -8.81 11.90
N LEU A 418 -6.98 -7.53 12.00
CA LEU A 418 -7.46 -6.48 11.12
C LEU A 418 -6.36 -6.09 10.13
N LEU A 419 -6.69 -5.94 8.85
CA LEU A 419 -5.83 -5.34 7.84
C LEU A 419 -6.40 -3.98 7.44
N VAL A 420 -5.69 -2.89 7.75
CA VAL A 420 -6.14 -1.53 7.43
C VAL A 420 -5.21 -0.92 6.39
N ILE A 421 -5.80 -0.52 5.25
CA ILE A 421 -5.09 0.08 4.11
C ILE A 421 -5.57 1.52 3.99
N PHE A 422 -4.67 2.50 4.17
CA PHE A 422 -5.03 3.92 4.20
C PHE A 422 -4.07 4.79 3.40
N GLU A 423 -4.58 5.91 2.88
CA GLU A 423 -3.85 6.88 2.07
C GLU A 423 -3.76 8.22 2.80
N SER A 424 -2.60 8.88 2.73
CA SER A 424 -2.37 10.31 3.09
C SER A 424 -2.87 10.78 4.46
N ARG A 425 -3.00 9.87 5.43
CA ARG A 425 -3.51 10.18 6.78
C ARG A 425 -2.68 9.49 7.86
N PRO A 426 -1.49 10.00 8.18
CA PRO A 426 -0.65 9.39 9.23
C PRO A 426 -1.31 9.43 10.62
N ASP A 427 -2.20 10.38 10.88
CA ASP A 427 -3.03 10.43 12.09
C ASP A 427 -3.93 9.21 12.27
N ALA A 428 -4.42 8.63 11.18
CA ALA A 428 -5.26 7.44 11.22
C ALA A 428 -4.52 6.23 11.83
N LEU A 429 -3.20 6.12 11.63
CA LEU A 429 -2.40 5.05 12.21
C LEU A 429 -2.54 4.98 13.72
N VAL A 430 -2.43 6.13 14.41
CA VAL A 430 -2.52 6.23 15.87
C VAL A 430 -3.92 5.81 16.36
N GLN A 431 -4.96 6.33 15.73
CA GLN A 431 -6.35 6.06 16.11
C GLN A 431 -6.69 4.58 15.92
N ILE A 432 -6.32 4.02 14.77
CA ILE A 432 -6.58 2.61 14.44
C ILE A 432 -5.80 1.66 15.35
N ALA A 433 -4.54 1.98 15.66
CA ALA A 433 -3.73 1.21 16.61
C ALA A 433 -4.35 1.20 18.01
N ALA A 434 -4.81 2.35 18.49
CA ALA A 434 -5.46 2.47 19.79
C ALA A 434 -6.79 1.68 19.82
N LEU A 435 -7.61 1.77 18.78
CA LEU A 435 -8.85 1.00 18.65
C LEU A 435 -8.59 -0.51 18.62
N ALA A 436 -7.58 -0.98 17.87
CA ALA A 436 -7.21 -2.38 17.81
C ALA A 436 -6.77 -2.91 19.18
N ILE A 437 -5.97 -2.14 19.93
CA ILE A 437 -5.55 -2.51 21.29
C ILE A 437 -6.76 -2.54 22.24
N ARG A 438 -7.64 -1.53 22.19
CA ARG A 438 -8.83 -1.47 23.04
C ARG A 438 -9.79 -2.62 22.79
N SER A 439 -9.98 -2.98 21.53
CA SER A 439 -10.84 -4.10 21.10
C SER A 439 -10.16 -5.47 21.14
N GLY A 440 -8.87 -5.55 21.52
CA GLY A 440 -8.14 -6.82 21.64
C GLY A 440 -7.73 -7.48 20.33
N ASN A 441 -7.71 -6.71 19.21
CA ASN A 441 -7.36 -7.21 17.90
C ASN A 441 -5.87 -7.08 17.59
N GLY A 442 -5.35 -7.99 16.75
CA GLY A 442 -4.09 -7.81 16.04
C GLY A 442 -4.29 -6.90 14.84
N LEU A 443 -3.25 -6.20 14.41
CA LEU A 443 -3.37 -5.16 13.41
C LEU A 443 -2.24 -5.21 12.39
N LEU A 444 -2.59 -5.17 11.11
CA LEU A 444 -1.68 -4.95 10.00
C LEU A 444 -2.03 -3.62 9.35
N LEU A 445 -1.05 -2.73 9.24
CA LEU A 445 -1.20 -1.37 8.73
C LEU A 445 -0.46 -1.21 7.41
N LYS A 446 -1.16 -0.73 6.38
CA LYS A 446 -0.55 -0.32 5.11
C LYS A 446 -0.89 1.12 4.82
N GLY A 447 0.05 2.01 5.09
CA GLY A 447 -0.05 3.43 4.74
C GLY A 447 0.37 3.73 3.30
N GLY A 448 -0.02 4.90 2.81
CA GLY A 448 0.43 5.43 1.53
C GLY A 448 1.94 5.73 1.51
N LYS A 449 2.53 5.74 0.32
CA LYS A 449 3.96 6.04 0.13
C LYS A 449 4.34 7.47 0.50
N GLU A 450 3.40 8.39 0.40
CA GLU A 450 3.54 9.83 0.70
C GLU A 450 3.68 10.13 2.20
N ALA A 451 3.37 9.15 3.07
CA ALA A 451 3.47 9.27 4.53
C ALA A 451 4.44 8.22 5.13
N GLN A 452 5.41 7.76 4.36
CA GLN A 452 6.23 6.61 4.74
C GLN A 452 7.05 6.86 6.02
N ARG A 453 7.71 8.01 6.14
CA ARG A 453 8.50 8.38 7.31
C ARG A 453 7.62 8.59 8.54
N SER A 454 6.52 9.34 8.36
CA SER A 454 5.53 9.57 9.40
C SER A 454 4.95 8.27 9.95
N ASN A 455 4.58 7.34 9.07
CA ASN A 455 4.04 6.04 9.48
C ASN A 455 5.10 5.19 10.20
N ALA A 456 6.35 5.21 9.75
CA ALA A 456 7.44 4.45 10.37
C ALA A 456 7.75 4.95 11.80
N ILE A 457 7.85 6.28 11.98
CA ILE A 457 8.12 6.85 13.33
C ILE A 457 6.95 6.62 14.28
N LEU A 458 5.70 6.81 13.82
CA LEU A 458 4.52 6.57 14.64
C LEU A 458 4.40 5.10 15.05
N HIS A 459 4.59 4.18 14.11
CA HIS A 459 4.62 2.74 14.39
C HIS A 459 5.70 2.40 15.44
N LYS A 460 6.93 2.91 15.26
CA LYS A 460 8.03 2.70 16.21
C LYS A 460 7.70 3.22 17.60
N VAL A 461 7.13 4.42 17.71
CA VAL A 461 6.73 5.03 19.00
C VAL A 461 5.66 4.18 19.69
N ILE A 462 4.63 3.75 18.95
CA ILE A 462 3.53 2.94 19.50
C ILE A 462 4.04 1.57 19.95
N THR A 463 4.78 0.86 19.09
CA THR A 463 5.24 -0.51 19.40
C THR A 463 6.28 -0.56 20.51
N SER A 464 7.06 0.52 20.70
CA SER A 464 8.08 0.59 21.77
C SER A 464 7.54 0.51 23.20
N VAL A 465 6.25 0.79 23.41
CA VAL A 465 5.60 0.77 24.72
C VAL A 465 4.67 -0.44 24.91
N ILE A 466 4.54 -1.30 23.90
CA ILE A 466 3.80 -2.55 24.03
C ILE A 466 4.62 -3.52 24.87
N PRO A 467 4.06 -4.08 25.97
CA PRO A 467 4.79 -5.02 26.84
C PRO A 467 5.26 -6.27 26.07
N ASN A 468 6.44 -6.78 26.43
CA ASN A 468 6.99 -8.02 25.84
C ASN A 468 6.06 -9.24 26.03
N THR A 469 5.22 -9.24 27.06
CA THR A 469 4.19 -10.28 27.30
C THR A 469 3.17 -10.36 26.18
N VAL A 470 2.87 -9.24 25.51
CA VAL A 470 2.02 -9.16 24.32
C VAL A 470 2.85 -9.33 23.06
N GLY A 471 3.95 -8.59 22.97
CA GLY A 471 4.89 -8.55 21.83
C GLY A 471 4.64 -7.39 20.87
N ASP A 472 5.71 -6.85 20.33
CA ASP A 472 5.73 -5.73 19.37
C ASP A 472 5.06 -6.09 18.03
N LYS A 473 4.98 -7.38 17.70
CA LYS A 473 4.32 -7.92 16.50
C LYS A 473 2.79 -7.85 16.55
N LEU A 474 2.19 -7.33 17.63
CA LEU A 474 0.75 -7.05 17.71
C LEU A 474 0.30 -6.12 16.58
N ILE A 475 1.15 -5.15 16.24
CA ILE A 475 0.93 -4.18 15.17
C ILE A 475 2.03 -4.35 14.13
N GLY A 476 1.68 -4.87 12.96
CA GLY A 476 2.59 -4.99 11.81
C GLY A 476 2.45 -3.79 10.86
N LEU A 477 3.58 -3.23 10.42
CA LEU A 477 3.61 -2.22 9.38
C LEU A 477 4.05 -2.85 8.05
N VAL A 478 3.14 -2.84 7.07
CA VAL A 478 3.39 -3.37 5.72
C VAL A 478 4.12 -2.31 4.90
N ASN A 479 5.38 -2.58 4.57
CA ASN A 479 6.25 -1.61 3.91
C ASN A 479 6.04 -1.54 2.40
N SER A 480 5.75 -2.68 1.74
CA SER A 480 5.58 -2.77 0.30
C SER A 480 4.10 -2.87 -0.11
N ARG A 481 3.74 -2.18 -1.21
CA ARG A 481 2.42 -2.36 -1.85
C ARG A 481 2.26 -3.77 -2.42
N ASP A 482 3.36 -4.41 -2.77
CA ASP A 482 3.40 -5.75 -3.36
C ASP A 482 2.98 -6.86 -2.38
N GLU A 483 2.98 -6.58 -1.07
CA GLU A 483 2.53 -7.51 -0.04
C GLU A 483 1.00 -7.56 0.08
N ILE A 484 0.30 -6.51 -0.36
CA ILE A 484 -1.17 -6.41 -0.25
C ILE A 484 -1.89 -7.58 -0.92
N PRO A 485 -1.59 -7.98 -2.18
CA PRO A 485 -2.27 -9.10 -2.83
C PRO A 485 -2.12 -10.43 -2.09
N TYR A 486 -1.01 -10.62 -1.37
CA TYR A 486 -0.79 -11.83 -0.56
C TYR A 486 -1.59 -11.77 0.75
N LEU A 487 -1.59 -10.62 1.43
CA LEU A 487 -2.39 -10.41 2.64
C LEU A 487 -3.89 -10.58 2.35
N LEU A 488 -4.38 -10.09 1.22
CA LEU A 488 -5.79 -10.19 0.82
C LEU A 488 -6.25 -11.63 0.49
N LYS A 489 -5.34 -12.59 0.40
CA LYS A 489 -5.64 -14.02 0.22
C LYS A 489 -5.70 -14.80 1.54
N LEU A 490 -5.25 -14.22 2.65
CA LEU A 490 -5.13 -14.88 3.94
C LEU A 490 -6.46 -14.86 4.71
N ASP A 491 -7.53 -15.36 4.11
CA ASP A 491 -8.89 -15.43 4.69
C ASP A 491 -8.98 -16.38 5.89
N ASP A 492 -7.98 -17.23 6.10
CA ASP A 492 -7.82 -18.09 7.28
C ASP A 492 -7.12 -17.40 8.47
N VAL A 493 -6.45 -16.25 8.25
CA VAL A 493 -5.70 -15.55 9.29
C VAL A 493 -6.17 -14.11 9.50
N ILE A 494 -6.59 -13.41 8.46
CA ILE A 494 -7.09 -12.03 8.53
C ILE A 494 -8.63 -12.07 8.53
N ASP A 495 -9.25 -11.43 9.52
CA ASP A 495 -10.68 -11.51 9.76
C ASP A 495 -11.46 -10.35 9.14
N LEU A 496 -10.81 -9.19 8.98
CA LEU A 496 -11.44 -8.00 8.43
C LEU A 496 -10.42 -7.12 7.69
N VAL A 497 -10.82 -6.62 6.52
CA VAL A 497 -10.07 -5.59 5.77
C VAL A 497 -10.82 -4.28 5.82
N VAL A 498 -10.12 -3.19 6.17
CA VAL A 498 -10.68 -1.83 6.25
C VAL A 498 -9.90 -0.90 5.32
N PRO A 499 -10.34 -0.69 4.08
CA PRO A 499 -9.74 0.28 3.18
C PRO A 499 -10.19 1.72 3.53
N ARG A 500 -9.22 2.64 3.53
CA ARG A 500 -9.40 4.08 3.78
C ARG A 500 -8.72 4.87 2.67
N GLY A 501 -9.45 5.26 1.67
CA GLY A 501 -8.91 5.97 0.50
C GLY A 501 -9.97 6.21 -0.56
N SER A 502 -9.53 6.36 -1.80
CA SER A 502 -10.42 6.60 -2.94
C SER A 502 -11.38 5.43 -3.20
N ASN A 503 -12.54 5.72 -3.80
CA ASN A 503 -13.49 4.72 -4.27
C ASN A 503 -12.85 3.60 -5.07
N LYS A 504 -11.93 3.96 -5.95
CA LYS A 504 -11.19 3.01 -6.80
C LYS A 504 -10.41 2.00 -5.95
N LEU A 505 -9.75 2.47 -4.87
CA LEU A 505 -9.03 1.58 -3.95
C LEU A 505 -9.99 0.63 -3.24
N VAL A 506 -11.12 1.13 -2.73
CA VAL A 506 -12.09 0.32 -2.00
C VAL A 506 -12.71 -0.74 -2.90
N SER A 507 -13.11 -0.39 -4.12
CA SER A 507 -13.68 -1.33 -5.10
C SER A 507 -12.65 -2.39 -5.50
N GLN A 508 -11.42 -2.01 -5.80
CA GLN A 508 -10.35 -2.95 -6.14
C GLN A 508 -10.08 -3.96 -5.02
N ILE A 509 -10.09 -3.51 -3.76
CA ILE A 509 -9.90 -4.40 -2.61
C ILE A 509 -11.09 -5.34 -2.47
N LYS A 510 -12.33 -4.86 -2.57
CA LYS A 510 -13.54 -5.70 -2.51
C LYS A 510 -13.54 -6.80 -3.56
N GLU A 511 -13.09 -6.52 -4.77
CA GLU A 511 -13.02 -7.48 -5.87
C GLU A 511 -11.87 -8.49 -5.73
N SER A 512 -10.83 -8.17 -4.94
CA SER A 512 -9.61 -8.96 -4.88
C SER A 512 -9.49 -9.87 -3.65
N THR A 513 -10.48 -9.88 -2.74
CA THR A 513 -10.43 -10.68 -1.50
C THR A 513 -11.76 -11.36 -1.17
N LYS A 514 -11.66 -12.49 -0.46
CA LYS A 514 -12.79 -13.17 0.19
C LYS A 514 -12.97 -12.74 1.65
N ILE A 515 -11.98 -12.05 2.22
CA ILE A 515 -12.07 -11.52 3.58
C ILE A 515 -13.16 -10.45 3.61
N PRO A 516 -14.01 -10.39 4.63
CA PRO A 516 -14.97 -9.31 4.79
C PRO A 516 -14.29 -7.93 4.71
N VAL A 517 -14.87 -7.02 3.90
CA VAL A 517 -14.35 -5.67 3.71
C VAL A 517 -15.31 -4.66 4.30
N LEU A 518 -14.85 -3.90 5.28
CA LEU A 518 -15.60 -2.82 5.91
C LEU A 518 -15.12 -1.49 5.35
N GLY A 519 -16.02 -0.75 4.70
CA GLY A 519 -15.67 0.54 4.12
C GLY A 519 -16.76 1.10 3.25
N HIS A 520 -16.67 2.39 3.01
CA HIS A 520 -17.53 3.10 2.08
C HIS A 520 -17.00 2.90 0.66
N ALA A 521 -17.74 2.17 -0.17
CA ALA A 521 -17.42 1.94 -1.58
C ALA A 521 -18.35 2.77 -2.46
N GLY A 522 -18.31 4.07 -2.34
CA GLY A 522 -19.14 4.97 -3.11
C GLY A 522 -18.67 6.42 -2.93
N ASN A 523 -19.16 7.35 -3.72
CA ASN A 523 -19.03 8.76 -3.45
C ASN A 523 -19.84 9.07 -2.19
N GLY A 524 -19.32 9.85 -1.27
CA GLY A 524 -20.04 10.31 -0.09
C GLY A 524 -21.09 11.35 -0.48
N ILE A 525 -22.28 10.89 -0.88
CA ILE A 525 -23.36 11.80 -1.29
C ILE A 525 -24.33 11.92 -0.12
N CYS A 526 -24.15 12.98 0.66
CA CYS A 526 -25.00 13.30 1.80
C CYS A 526 -26.03 14.36 1.42
N HIS A 527 -27.26 14.20 1.92
CA HIS A 527 -28.36 15.12 1.64
C HIS A 527 -28.75 15.89 2.90
N VAL A 528 -29.17 17.13 2.69
CA VAL A 528 -29.96 17.89 3.66
C VAL A 528 -31.30 18.22 3.00
N TYR A 529 -32.39 17.72 3.56
CA TYR A 529 -33.74 18.07 3.14
C TYR A 529 -34.33 19.14 4.04
N VAL A 530 -34.77 20.24 3.46
CA VAL A 530 -35.45 21.35 4.16
C VAL A 530 -36.94 21.30 3.86
N ASP A 531 -37.72 20.94 4.86
CA ASP A 531 -39.17 20.80 4.77
C ASP A 531 -39.88 22.18 4.80
N LYS A 532 -41.13 22.22 4.36
CA LYS A 532 -41.96 23.43 4.37
C LYS A 532 -42.14 24.08 5.76
N SER A 533 -42.12 23.24 6.82
CA SER A 533 -42.27 23.70 8.21
C SER A 533 -40.95 24.09 8.87
N ALA A 534 -39.83 24.03 8.14
CA ALA A 534 -38.50 24.31 8.69
C ALA A 534 -38.37 25.77 9.14
N ASN A 535 -37.75 25.97 10.28
CA ASN A 535 -37.20 27.28 10.65
C ASN A 535 -36.05 27.63 9.71
N ILE A 536 -36.24 28.69 8.91
CA ILE A 536 -35.27 29.05 7.85
C ILE A 536 -33.92 29.47 8.41
N ASP A 537 -33.86 30.17 9.55
CA ASP A 537 -32.59 30.56 10.16
C ASP A 537 -31.82 29.36 10.67
N MET A 538 -32.47 28.36 11.27
CA MET A 538 -31.88 27.09 11.64
C MET A 538 -31.41 26.32 10.38
N ALA A 539 -32.21 26.28 9.34
CA ALA A 539 -31.84 25.61 8.07
C ALA A 539 -30.59 26.24 7.44
N LYS A 540 -30.49 27.60 7.41
CA LYS A 540 -29.28 28.31 6.93
C LYS A 540 -28.04 27.92 7.72
N GLN A 541 -28.12 27.84 9.04
CA GLN A 541 -26.99 27.44 9.90
C GLN A 541 -26.56 25.99 9.59
N ILE A 542 -27.51 25.05 9.47
CA ILE A 542 -27.27 23.65 9.23
C ILE A 542 -26.64 23.44 7.86
N ILE A 543 -27.19 23.98 6.76
CA ILE A 543 -26.67 23.81 5.40
C ILE A 543 -25.29 24.44 5.23
N ARG A 544 -25.07 25.61 5.84
CA ARG A 544 -23.78 26.28 5.87
C ARG A 544 -22.74 25.39 6.54
N ASP A 545 -22.96 24.95 7.78
CA ASP A 545 -22.04 24.06 8.51
C ASP A 545 -21.84 22.74 7.75
N ALA A 546 -22.92 22.13 7.27
CA ALA A 546 -22.87 20.85 6.54
C ALA A 546 -22.00 20.92 5.27
N LYS A 547 -21.87 22.10 4.63
CA LYS A 547 -21.06 22.26 3.43
C LYS A 547 -19.70 22.92 3.66
N THR A 548 -19.56 23.84 4.62
CA THR A 548 -18.36 24.70 4.69
C THR A 548 -17.37 24.33 5.81
N ASP A 549 -17.77 23.59 6.86
CA ASP A 549 -16.86 23.15 7.94
C ASP A 549 -15.67 22.34 7.39
N TYR A 550 -15.91 21.36 6.55
CA TYR A 550 -14.88 20.62 5.84
C TYR A 550 -15.44 20.02 4.54
N PRO A 551 -15.40 20.77 3.42
CA PRO A 551 -16.07 20.39 2.16
C PRO A 551 -15.63 19.06 1.54
N ALA A 552 -14.40 18.63 1.83
CA ALA A 552 -13.83 17.38 1.31
C ALA A 552 -14.08 16.16 2.21
N ALA A 553 -14.92 16.29 3.25
CA ALA A 553 -15.30 15.16 4.08
C ALA A 553 -16.45 14.39 3.46
N CYS A 554 -16.44 13.05 3.60
CA CYS A 554 -17.50 12.18 3.05
C CYS A 554 -18.89 12.42 3.66
N ASN A 555 -18.99 13.09 4.82
CA ASN A 555 -20.22 13.50 5.48
C ASN A 555 -20.58 14.98 5.24
N ALA A 556 -19.86 15.67 4.34
CA ALA A 556 -20.28 17.00 3.90
C ALA A 556 -21.51 16.90 3.00
N MET A 557 -22.39 17.91 3.08
CA MET A 557 -23.56 17.98 2.22
C MET A 557 -23.15 18.11 0.74
N GLU A 558 -23.63 17.21 -0.12
CA GLU A 558 -23.42 17.25 -1.57
C GLU A 558 -24.70 17.62 -2.32
N THR A 559 -25.86 17.34 -1.72
CA THR A 559 -27.17 17.70 -2.29
C THR A 559 -28.07 18.33 -1.24
N LEU A 560 -28.60 19.50 -1.58
CA LEU A 560 -29.64 20.20 -0.83
C LEU A 560 -31.01 19.95 -1.49
N LEU A 561 -31.91 19.28 -0.80
CA LEU A 561 -33.30 19.06 -1.22
C LEU A 561 -34.19 20.09 -0.54
N VAL A 562 -35.04 20.79 -1.29
CA VAL A 562 -35.91 21.84 -0.76
C VAL A 562 -37.36 21.55 -1.12
N HIS A 563 -38.22 21.61 -0.10
CA HIS A 563 -39.69 21.47 -0.31
C HIS A 563 -40.20 22.55 -1.26
N LYS A 564 -41.06 22.20 -2.23
CA LYS A 564 -41.58 23.10 -3.26
C LYS A 564 -42.20 24.37 -2.71
N ASP A 565 -42.90 24.31 -1.55
CA ASP A 565 -43.57 25.47 -0.97
C ASP A 565 -42.56 26.55 -0.53
N LEU A 566 -41.32 26.21 -0.24
CA LEU A 566 -40.26 27.16 0.07
C LEU A 566 -39.82 27.99 -1.14
N SER A 567 -40.13 27.53 -2.35
CA SER A 567 -39.90 28.31 -3.58
C SER A 567 -40.87 29.48 -3.71
N ASN A 568 -42.07 29.33 -3.14
CA ASN A 568 -43.15 30.31 -3.24
C ASN A 568 -43.10 31.39 -2.13
N ASN A 569 -42.50 31.08 -1.00
CA ASN A 569 -42.45 31.98 0.16
C ASN A 569 -41.10 32.70 0.35
N GLY A 570 -40.14 32.50 -0.58
CA GLY A 570 -38.81 33.09 -0.55
C GLY A 570 -37.76 32.28 0.24
N GLY A 571 -38.15 31.21 0.94
CA GLY A 571 -37.22 30.37 1.72
C GLY A 571 -36.11 29.74 0.85
N LEU A 572 -36.43 29.25 -0.33
CA LEU A 572 -35.41 28.75 -1.29
C LEU A 572 -34.34 29.80 -1.58
N ASN A 573 -34.75 31.04 -1.86
CA ASN A 573 -33.80 32.12 -2.17
C ASN A 573 -32.89 32.44 -0.99
N GLU A 574 -33.42 32.42 0.27
CA GLU A 574 -32.59 32.63 1.45
C GLU A 574 -31.55 31.56 1.65
N LEU A 575 -31.91 30.29 1.45
CA LEU A 575 -30.97 29.14 1.52
C LEU A 575 -29.88 29.22 0.45
N VAL A 576 -30.27 29.54 -0.78
CA VAL A 576 -29.34 29.71 -1.92
C VAL A 576 -28.37 30.86 -1.66
N LEU A 577 -28.88 32.02 -1.23
CA LEU A 577 -28.05 33.17 -0.93
C LEU A 577 -27.06 32.91 0.21
N GLU A 578 -27.47 32.16 1.24
CA GLU A 578 -26.57 31.77 2.33
C GLU A 578 -25.37 30.97 1.83
N LEU A 579 -25.60 29.94 1.02
CA LEU A 579 -24.52 29.13 0.44
C LEU A 579 -23.64 29.93 -0.53
N GLN A 580 -24.25 30.83 -1.32
CA GLN A 580 -23.49 31.69 -2.25
C GLN A 580 -22.60 32.71 -1.52
N ARG A 581 -23.06 33.27 -0.36
CA ARG A 581 -22.24 34.14 0.47
C ARG A 581 -21.00 33.46 1.03
N GLU A 582 -21.10 32.19 1.33
CA GLU A 582 -19.96 31.33 1.74
C GLU A 582 -19.08 30.84 0.58
N GLY A 583 -19.35 31.29 -0.65
CA GLY A 583 -18.58 30.94 -1.84
C GLY A 583 -18.88 29.54 -2.38
N VAL A 584 -20.00 28.92 -2.00
CA VAL A 584 -20.41 27.62 -2.52
C VAL A 584 -20.96 27.75 -3.94
N LYS A 585 -20.38 27.00 -4.88
CA LYS A 585 -20.86 26.91 -6.25
C LYS A 585 -22.07 25.99 -6.31
N LEU A 586 -23.19 26.48 -6.82
CA LEU A 586 -24.43 25.73 -6.88
C LEU A 586 -24.71 25.19 -8.27
N TYR A 587 -25.19 23.95 -8.33
CA TYR A 587 -25.71 23.29 -9.50
C TYR A 587 -27.18 22.95 -9.27
N GLY A 588 -28.02 23.12 -10.28
CA GLY A 588 -29.46 22.84 -10.18
C GLY A 588 -29.82 21.47 -10.70
N GLY A 589 -30.62 20.74 -9.98
CA GLY A 589 -31.34 19.62 -10.56
C GLY A 589 -32.41 20.09 -11.54
N PRO A 590 -33.17 19.18 -12.19
CA PRO A 590 -34.11 19.52 -13.24
C PRO A 590 -35.15 20.60 -12.86
N ARG A 591 -35.64 20.57 -11.62
CA ARG A 591 -36.65 21.53 -11.13
C ARG A 591 -36.00 22.82 -10.64
N ALA A 592 -34.88 22.73 -9.96
CA ALA A 592 -34.20 23.90 -9.37
C ALA A 592 -33.51 24.78 -10.40
N SER A 593 -32.88 24.21 -11.43
CA SER A 593 -32.09 24.96 -12.43
C SER A 593 -32.90 26.05 -13.14
N GLY A 594 -34.14 25.76 -13.47
CA GLY A 594 -35.04 26.73 -14.12
C GLY A 594 -35.59 27.79 -13.18
N LEU A 595 -35.75 27.49 -11.88
CA LEU A 595 -36.34 28.41 -10.91
C LEU A 595 -35.35 29.45 -10.36
N ILE A 596 -34.09 29.03 -10.13
CA ILE A 596 -33.07 29.91 -9.55
C ILE A 596 -31.96 30.27 -10.54
N ASN A 597 -32.13 29.95 -11.82
CA ASN A 597 -31.23 30.29 -12.92
C ASN A 597 -29.75 29.92 -12.66
N ILE A 598 -29.51 28.69 -12.24
CA ILE A 598 -28.17 28.12 -12.04
C ILE A 598 -27.89 27.00 -13.05
N VAL A 599 -26.60 26.69 -13.23
CA VAL A 599 -26.16 25.66 -14.16
C VAL A 599 -26.76 24.32 -13.74
N GLY A 600 -27.39 23.60 -14.68
CA GLY A 600 -27.96 22.29 -14.42
C GLY A 600 -26.89 21.23 -14.11
N THR A 601 -27.17 20.31 -13.19
CA THR A 601 -26.35 19.10 -13.00
C THR A 601 -26.75 18.04 -14.02
N SER A 602 -25.78 17.26 -14.46
CA SER A 602 -26.02 16.08 -15.31
C SER A 602 -26.13 14.78 -14.52
N ASP A 603 -25.71 14.81 -13.26
CA ASP A 603 -25.62 13.60 -12.41
C ASP A 603 -25.77 13.96 -10.94
N PHE A 604 -26.67 13.27 -10.24
CA PHE A 604 -26.84 13.37 -8.79
C PHE A 604 -25.89 12.47 -7.99
N HIS A 605 -25.19 11.53 -8.63
CA HIS A 605 -24.20 10.66 -8.01
C HIS A 605 -22.80 11.30 -7.94
N HIS A 606 -22.72 12.62 -8.06
CA HIS A 606 -21.46 13.35 -8.05
C HIS A 606 -21.09 13.88 -6.67
N GLU A 607 -19.95 13.40 -6.12
CA GLU A 607 -19.32 13.96 -4.92
C GLU A 607 -18.40 15.10 -5.32
N TYR A 608 -18.74 16.34 -5.00
CA TYR A 608 -17.93 17.50 -5.34
C TYR A 608 -16.65 17.60 -4.53
N SER A 609 -16.66 17.11 -3.28
CA SER A 609 -15.52 17.19 -2.33
C SER A 609 -14.90 18.60 -2.23
N SER A 610 -15.66 19.64 -2.52
CA SER A 610 -15.25 21.06 -2.60
C SER A 610 -16.40 21.96 -2.19
N LEU A 611 -16.19 23.29 -2.20
CA LEU A 611 -17.25 24.29 -2.00
C LEU A 611 -18.21 24.31 -3.22
N ALA A 612 -18.89 23.19 -3.44
CA ALA A 612 -19.92 23.05 -4.47
C ALA A 612 -20.97 22.03 -3.99
N CYS A 613 -22.23 22.22 -4.38
CA CYS A 613 -23.30 21.25 -4.14
C CYS A 613 -24.43 21.39 -5.17
N THR A 614 -25.26 20.35 -5.24
CA THR A 614 -26.49 20.33 -6.04
C THR A 614 -27.67 20.83 -5.18
N VAL A 615 -28.58 21.59 -5.79
CA VAL A 615 -29.86 21.97 -5.19
C VAL A 615 -30.97 21.36 -6.04
N GLU A 616 -31.93 20.69 -5.42
CA GLU A 616 -33.11 20.15 -6.10
C GLU A 616 -34.37 20.46 -5.29
N ILE A 617 -35.51 20.56 -6.00
CA ILE A 617 -36.82 20.83 -5.42
C ILE A 617 -37.62 19.52 -5.42
N VAL A 618 -38.20 19.21 -4.27
CA VAL A 618 -39.02 18.02 -4.07
C VAL A 618 -40.42 18.38 -3.67
N GLU A 619 -41.36 17.51 -4.01
CA GLU A 619 -42.79 17.75 -3.73
C GLU A 619 -43.09 17.72 -2.23
N ASP A 620 -42.55 16.74 -1.53
CA ASP A 620 -42.77 16.51 -0.10
C ASP A 620 -41.64 15.62 0.48
N VAL A 621 -41.80 15.19 1.74
CA VAL A 621 -40.85 14.31 2.42
C VAL A 621 -40.68 12.96 1.73
N PHE A 622 -41.72 12.41 1.11
CA PHE A 622 -41.65 11.11 0.43
C PHE A 622 -40.89 11.21 -0.89
N ASP A 623 -41.04 12.32 -1.63
CA ASP A 623 -40.23 12.61 -2.82
C ASP A 623 -38.75 12.79 -2.43
N ALA A 624 -38.45 13.45 -1.30
CA ALA A 624 -37.12 13.56 -0.74
C ALA A 624 -36.52 12.19 -0.37
N ILE A 625 -37.28 11.33 0.31
CA ILE A 625 -36.87 9.97 0.66
C ILE A 625 -36.56 9.14 -0.60
N ASN A 626 -37.44 9.20 -1.61
CA ASN A 626 -37.22 8.51 -2.88
C ASN A 626 -35.98 9.00 -3.58
N HIS A 627 -35.76 10.32 -3.64
CA HIS A 627 -34.54 10.91 -4.20
C HIS A 627 -33.27 10.40 -3.49
N ILE A 628 -33.28 10.38 -2.16
CA ILE A 628 -32.17 9.86 -1.35
C ILE A 628 -31.91 8.38 -1.63
N HIS A 629 -32.95 7.57 -1.74
CA HIS A 629 -32.80 6.14 -2.04
C HIS A 629 -32.26 5.89 -3.46
N GLU A 630 -32.64 6.72 -4.44
CA GLU A 630 -32.20 6.60 -5.82
C GLU A 630 -30.79 7.12 -6.05
N HIS A 631 -30.44 8.27 -5.43
CA HIS A 631 -29.21 9.00 -5.74
C HIS A 631 -28.22 9.05 -4.59
N GLY A 632 -28.62 8.70 -3.38
CA GLY A 632 -27.76 8.74 -2.19
C GLY A 632 -26.76 7.59 -2.13
N SER A 633 -25.78 7.75 -1.27
CA SER A 633 -24.75 6.76 -0.99
C SER A 633 -24.99 5.95 0.28
N ALA A 634 -26.16 6.09 0.89
CA ALA A 634 -26.52 5.53 2.19
C ALA A 634 -25.55 5.93 3.33
N HIS A 635 -24.98 7.13 3.25
CA HIS A 635 -23.98 7.61 4.20
C HIS A 635 -24.63 8.43 5.35
N THR A 636 -24.94 9.69 5.15
CA THR A 636 -25.48 10.57 6.20
C THR A 636 -26.50 11.52 5.60
N GLU A 637 -27.70 11.50 6.16
CA GLU A 637 -28.81 12.31 5.67
C GLU A 637 -29.39 13.15 6.81
N CYS A 638 -29.93 14.33 6.49
CA CYS A 638 -30.55 15.22 7.46
C CYS A 638 -31.87 15.73 6.95
N ILE A 639 -32.85 15.81 7.84
CA ILE A 639 -34.07 16.60 7.63
C ILE A 639 -34.06 17.81 8.56
N VAL A 640 -34.47 18.97 8.02
CA VAL A 640 -34.72 20.17 8.79
C VAL A 640 -36.22 20.47 8.75
N THR A 641 -36.90 20.31 9.87
CA THR A 641 -38.36 20.48 10.02
C THR A 641 -38.73 20.75 11.45
N GLU A 642 -39.82 21.48 11.68
CA GLU A 642 -40.46 21.62 13.01
C GLU A 642 -41.64 20.67 13.18
N ASP A 643 -42.06 19.97 12.13
CA ASP A 643 -43.09 18.95 12.16
C ASP A 643 -42.55 17.61 12.60
N CYS A 644 -42.92 17.15 13.80
CA CYS A 644 -42.42 15.91 14.36
C CYS A 644 -42.92 14.66 13.60
N GLU A 645 -44.08 14.67 12.99
CA GLU A 645 -44.60 13.54 12.23
C GLU A 645 -43.81 13.38 10.94
N VAL A 646 -43.49 14.47 10.27
CA VAL A 646 -42.64 14.52 9.09
C VAL A 646 -41.20 14.09 9.43
N ALA A 647 -40.67 14.52 10.59
CA ALA A 647 -39.35 14.10 11.06
C ALA A 647 -39.30 12.61 11.30
N GLU A 648 -40.27 12.01 12.01
CA GLU A 648 -40.29 10.56 12.27
C GLU A 648 -40.50 9.74 11.01
N ALA A 649 -41.29 10.23 10.05
CA ALA A 649 -41.44 9.58 8.74
C ALA A 649 -40.09 9.51 8.00
N PHE A 650 -39.33 10.60 8.01
CA PHE A 650 -37.98 10.65 7.40
C PHE A 650 -36.99 9.74 8.15
N LEU A 651 -36.91 9.86 9.48
CA LEU A 651 -35.97 9.11 10.32
C LEU A 651 -36.18 7.59 10.23
N SER A 652 -37.46 7.15 10.10
CA SER A 652 -37.79 5.73 10.04
C SER A 652 -37.64 5.11 8.65
N GLN A 653 -37.79 5.89 7.58
CA GLN A 653 -37.82 5.36 6.20
C GLN A 653 -36.50 5.55 5.46
N VAL A 654 -35.67 6.55 5.78
CA VAL A 654 -34.38 6.73 5.11
C VAL A 654 -33.40 5.66 5.56
N ASP A 655 -32.96 4.82 4.61
CA ASP A 655 -32.05 3.71 4.88
C ASP A 655 -30.58 4.12 4.68
N SER A 656 -30.10 5.07 5.50
CA SER A 656 -28.71 5.53 5.53
C SER A 656 -28.01 5.16 6.83
N ALA A 657 -26.67 5.23 6.85
CA ALA A 657 -25.85 4.86 8.00
C ALA A 657 -26.06 5.80 9.20
N ALA A 658 -26.39 7.06 8.93
CA ALA A 658 -26.77 8.03 9.94
C ALA A 658 -27.88 8.93 9.38
N VAL A 659 -28.93 9.15 10.17
CA VAL A 659 -30.06 9.99 9.80
C VAL A 659 -30.32 10.97 10.92
N PHE A 660 -30.36 12.26 10.59
CA PHE A 660 -30.42 13.35 11.57
C PHE A 660 -31.67 14.20 11.41
N HIS A 661 -32.17 14.69 12.51
CA HIS A 661 -33.21 15.70 12.59
C HIS A 661 -32.62 16.98 13.17
N ASN A 662 -32.73 18.08 12.44
CA ASN A 662 -32.30 19.42 12.85
C ASN A 662 -30.82 19.48 13.30
N ALA A 663 -29.95 18.74 12.65
CA ALA A 663 -28.53 18.69 12.96
C ALA A 663 -27.67 18.54 11.69
N SER A 664 -26.54 19.21 11.65
CA SER A 664 -25.61 19.12 10.52
C SER A 664 -25.11 17.68 10.27
N THR A 665 -25.00 17.29 9.00
CA THR A 665 -24.42 15.99 8.61
C THR A 665 -22.99 15.83 9.10
N ARG A 666 -22.29 16.93 9.40
CA ARG A 666 -20.94 16.97 9.95
C ARG A 666 -20.80 16.37 11.36
N PHE A 667 -21.91 16.16 12.07
CA PHE A 667 -21.89 15.42 13.34
C PHE A 667 -21.61 13.94 13.18
N CYS A 668 -21.75 13.35 12.00
CA CYS A 668 -21.44 11.95 11.74
C CYS A 668 -19.91 11.71 11.78
N ASP A 669 -19.35 11.68 12.98
CA ASP A 669 -17.93 11.58 13.26
C ASP A 669 -17.75 10.87 14.61
N GLY A 670 -16.83 9.88 14.67
CA GLY A 670 -16.66 9.07 15.88
C GLY A 670 -16.24 9.85 17.12
N ALA A 671 -15.47 10.92 16.98
CA ALA A 671 -15.10 11.75 18.12
C ALA A 671 -16.30 12.58 18.62
N ARG A 672 -17.13 13.11 17.71
CA ARG A 672 -18.36 13.84 18.03
C ARG A 672 -19.45 12.92 18.62
N PHE A 673 -19.47 11.64 18.22
CA PHE A 673 -20.36 10.62 18.80
C PHE A 673 -19.88 10.09 20.14
N GLY A 674 -18.72 10.55 20.64
CA GLY A 674 -18.16 10.08 21.90
C GLY A 674 -17.46 8.71 21.82
N LEU A 675 -17.21 8.21 20.61
CA LEU A 675 -16.54 6.91 20.40
C LEU A 675 -15.00 6.99 20.62
N GLY A 676 -14.48 8.16 20.98
CA GLY A 676 -13.04 8.40 21.20
C GLY A 676 -12.23 8.43 19.91
N ALA A 677 -12.36 7.43 19.07
CA ALA A 677 -11.76 7.33 17.74
C ALA A 677 -12.63 6.48 16.81
N GLU A 678 -12.38 6.55 15.51
CA GLU A 678 -13.00 5.69 14.51
C GLU A 678 -11.99 5.16 13.50
N VAL A 679 -12.23 3.95 12.98
CA VAL A 679 -11.50 3.46 11.81
C VAL A 679 -12.05 4.03 10.51
N GLY A 680 -13.25 4.60 10.55
CA GLY A 680 -13.96 5.25 9.46
C GLY A 680 -15.47 5.11 9.55
N ILE A 681 -16.16 5.65 8.54
CA ILE A 681 -17.61 5.53 8.41
C ILE A 681 -17.89 4.44 7.39
N SER A 682 -18.72 3.47 7.77
CA SER A 682 -19.15 2.38 6.91
C SER A 682 -20.60 2.56 6.47
N THR A 683 -20.87 2.41 5.19
CA THR A 683 -22.21 2.31 4.64
C THR A 683 -22.67 0.86 4.42
N SER A 684 -21.80 -0.10 4.74
CA SER A 684 -22.12 -1.52 4.69
C SER A 684 -23.16 -1.88 5.76
N ARG A 685 -24.09 -2.78 5.43
CA ARG A 685 -25.06 -3.31 6.40
C ARG A 685 -24.49 -4.43 7.24
N ILE A 686 -23.45 -5.09 6.73
CA ILE A 686 -22.73 -6.18 7.31
C ILE A 686 -21.23 -5.84 7.25
N HIS A 687 -20.52 -5.82 8.33
CA HIS A 687 -20.74 -6.24 9.73
C HIS A 687 -21.13 -5.02 10.61
N ALA A 688 -20.58 -3.80 10.35
CA ALA A 688 -20.90 -2.57 11.08
C ALA A 688 -21.29 -1.44 10.12
N ARG A 689 -22.12 -0.51 10.58
CA ARG A 689 -22.66 0.61 9.82
C ARG A 689 -22.48 1.93 10.62
N GLY A 690 -22.26 3.05 9.93
CA GLY A 690 -21.97 4.34 10.56
C GLY A 690 -20.52 4.52 10.96
N PRO A 691 -20.20 5.48 11.85
CA PRO A 691 -18.87 5.64 12.42
C PRO A 691 -18.45 4.37 13.17
N VAL A 692 -17.35 3.75 12.75
CA VAL A 692 -16.89 2.45 13.26
C VAL A 692 -15.87 2.70 14.38
N GLY A 693 -16.33 2.65 15.61
CA GLY A 693 -15.51 2.70 16.81
C GLY A 693 -15.12 1.31 17.31
N VAL A 694 -14.92 1.17 18.63
CA VAL A 694 -14.52 -0.08 19.28
C VAL A 694 -15.52 -1.19 19.03
N GLU A 695 -16.82 -0.91 19.15
CA GLU A 695 -17.89 -1.91 18.97
C GLU A 695 -17.89 -2.57 17.58
N GLY A 696 -17.62 -1.78 16.53
CA GLY A 696 -17.53 -2.29 15.16
C GLY A 696 -16.31 -3.18 14.91
N LEU A 697 -15.37 -3.28 15.85
CA LEU A 697 -14.21 -4.16 15.83
C LEU A 697 -14.37 -5.40 16.73
N LEU A 698 -15.58 -5.63 17.21
CA LEU A 698 -15.96 -6.79 18.02
C LEU A 698 -16.95 -7.68 17.28
N THR A 699 -17.01 -8.92 17.75
CA THR A 699 -18.04 -9.89 17.39
C THR A 699 -18.57 -10.54 18.67
N ASN A 700 -19.39 -11.55 18.54
CA ASN A 700 -19.99 -12.25 19.68
C ASN A 700 -19.64 -13.73 19.65
N ARG A 701 -19.54 -14.32 20.85
CA ARG A 701 -19.47 -15.78 21.01
C ARG A 701 -20.46 -16.23 22.09
N TRP A 702 -20.81 -17.48 22.02
CA TRP A 702 -21.69 -18.11 22.99
C TRP A 702 -20.88 -18.93 23.99
N ILE A 703 -21.20 -18.82 25.28
CA ILE A 703 -20.68 -19.64 26.35
C ILE A 703 -21.83 -20.38 26.99
N LEU A 704 -21.75 -21.69 27.04
CA LEU A 704 -22.74 -22.53 27.70
C LEU A 704 -22.12 -23.11 28.98
N ARG A 705 -22.78 -22.89 30.13
CA ARG A 705 -22.39 -23.41 31.42
C ARG A 705 -23.43 -24.41 31.91
N GLY A 706 -23.05 -25.65 32.10
CA GLY A 706 -23.92 -26.72 32.55
C GLY A 706 -23.27 -27.57 33.65
N SER A 707 -23.98 -28.55 34.14
CA SER A 707 -23.58 -29.50 35.18
C SER A 707 -23.80 -30.96 34.75
N GLY A 708 -23.28 -31.32 33.56
CA GLY A 708 -23.41 -32.69 33.02
C GLY A 708 -24.63 -32.87 32.08
N HIS A 709 -25.19 -31.78 31.56
CA HIS A 709 -26.29 -31.85 30.58
C HIS A 709 -25.81 -32.46 29.25
N VAL A 710 -26.67 -33.35 28.70
CA VAL A 710 -26.41 -34.03 27.43
C VAL A 710 -27.66 -33.92 26.52
N VAL A 711 -27.47 -33.80 25.23
CA VAL A 711 -28.53 -33.80 24.26
C VAL A 711 -28.88 -35.25 23.89
N ASN A 712 -29.64 -35.91 24.72
CA ASN A 712 -30.05 -37.28 24.49
C ASN A 712 -31.46 -37.34 23.81
N GLY A 713 -31.56 -36.78 22.61
CA GLY A 713 -32.85 -36.61 21.90
C GLY A 713 -33.84 -35.73 22.68
N ASP A 714 -33.32 -34.77 23.46
CA ASP A 714 -34.02 -33.87 24.37
C ASP A 714 -34.83 -34.60 25.48
N GLN A 715 -34.57 -35.89 25.71
CA GLN A 715 -35.22 -36.63 26.77
C GLN A 715 -34.68 -36.24 28.17
N GLY A 716 -35.58 -35.73 29.02
CA GLY A 716 -35.25 -35.34 30.37
C GLY A 716 -34.75 -33.88 30.56
N ILE A 717 -34.72 -33.09 29.49
CA ILE A 717 -34.42 -31.66 29.59
C ILE A 717 -35.75 -30.88 29.47
N ASN A 718 -36.04 -30.12 30.53
CA ASN A 718 -37.18 -29.17 30.48
C ASN A 718 -36.64 -27.77 30.14
N TYR A 719 -36.83 -27.36 28.90
CA TYR A 719 -36.40 -26.04 28.39
C TYR A 719 -37.30 -24.94 28.95
N THR A 720 -36.70 -23.97 29.64
CA THR A 720 -37.42 -22.83 30.26
C THR A 720 -37.20 -21.52 29.57
N TYR A 721 -36.05 -21.34 28.89
CA TYR A 721 -35.65 -20.10 28.18
C TYR A 721 -35.82 -18.82 28.98
N LYS A 722 -35.54 -18.89 30.28
CA LYS A 722 -35.68 -17.76 31.19
C LYS A 722 -34.56 -16.73 31.01
N GLU A 723 -34.91 -15.50 30.69
CA GLU A 723 -33.92 -14.41 30.69
C GLU A 723 -33.45 -14.09 32.09
N LEU A 724 -32.14 -13.98 32.25
CA LEU A 724 -31.48 -13.63 33.51
C LEU A 724 -30.91 -12.21 33.42
N PRO A 725 -30.79 -11.51 34.58
CA PRO A 725 -30.07 -10.23 34.62
C PRO A 725 -28.66 -10.37 34.06
N LEU A 726 -28.17 -9.31 33.39
CA LEU A 726 -26.81 -9.25 32.83
C LEU A 726 -25.76 -9.12 33.94
N GLU A 727 -26.11 -8.46 35.05
CA GLU A 727 -25.29 -8.40 36.25
C GLU A 727 -25.47 -9.68 37.09
N ALA A 728 -24.35 -10.28 37.48
CA ALA A 728 -24.34 -11.47 38.29
C ALA A 728 -24.02 -11.13 39.76
#